data_0c0a8e486cd01fcc042f70b69a5f3e8a
#
_entry.id   0c0a8e486cd01fcc042f70b69a5f3e8a
#
_cell.length_a   1.000
_cell.length_b   1.000
_cell.length_c   1.000
_cell.angle_alpha   90.00
_cell.angle_beta   90.00
_cell.angle_gamma   90.00
#
_symmetry.space_group_name_H-M   'P 1'
#
loop_
_entity.id
_entity.type
_entity.pdbx_description
1 polymer ?
#
loop_
_entity_poly.entity_id
_entity_poly.type
_entity_poly.pdbx_seq_one_letter_code
_entity_poly.pdbx_strand_id
1 'polypeptide(L)'
;MFRAAAFALMCALAFVQARAQAPSEVRYGVRVLAPTVNVYDEATPRSTVIAQLQQGAHVEADQRRGTWYRVTLSDGRTGWINQVVGTTDANFSVDMTPGLALVKPRPSAPDAATAAEPAAIAATSEPMPEDRILQLRPMGRPLEPIIPDIDPKQVPPPQALLPRETIPVPDRWRLTDQLGLTKNRWEDPYNPNTLKGDRPVFGEDWFVALNLVSDTLVEFRQVPTAIGAQSTDRPQSDDQFGRNRQSAFVQNFILGFSLIKGDTAFKPPEIEFRFVPVINFNRTDIGEVRGLYIDPRKGTTRNDSQVAVQELFIDYEYNIASVRYDFDDIRVGIQPFTADFRGLLFIDQPLGVRFFGNRDNNRYQYNVGWFRRLEKDTNSGLNDIGKPLRNENIFLANLYQQDTFVPGFTLQGTIVYDDNRENGGPYYDKNGFQVRPAVIGDVVPHTYQVTYLGLNGDGHFGRWNVSAALYGAFGTVSHDPLAQQKVNVEAGYAVAEVSYDFDWLRVRGTGLFQTGDSNPFDGKANGFDAIFENPQIAGADTSYWIRQAVPLIGGGGVALSGRNGVLASLRSSKDEGQANFTNPGLALIGIGADADLTPRWRLIGNLNQLWFANTSSLSVLRQQGTISRSLGTDVSVALQYRPLFSQNIVLNASAAVLVPGQGLKQLYAFDSNKTQYSILCNLLLTY
;
A
#
# COMPACT_ATOMS: atom_id res chain seq x y z
N MET A 1 -12.33 -24.65 8.09
CA MET A 1 -11.46 -23.93 7.17
C MET A 1 -11.78 -24.19 5.71
N PHE A 2 -11.76 -25.41 5.24
CA PHE A 2 -12.22 -25.75 3.88
C PHE A 2 -13.62 -25.22 3.54
N ARG A 3 -14.54 -25.11 4.52
CA ARG A 3 -15.92 -24.60 4.31
C ARG A 3 -15.98 -23.09 4.08
N ALA A 4 -15.09 -22.28 4.65
CA ALA A 4 -15.09 -20.83 4.41
C ALA A 4 -14.41 -20.46 3.08
N ALA A 5 -13.33 -21.14 2.73
CA ALA A 5 -12.70 -21.01 1.41
C ALA A 5 -13.60 -21.53 0.28
N ALA A 6 -14.32 -22.66 0.52
CA ALA A 6 -15.30 -23.18 -0.42
C ALA A 6 -16.53 -22.29 -0.56
N PHE A 7 -16.93 -21.57 0.51
CA PHE A 7 -18.04 -20.61 0.45
C PHE A 7 -17.64 -19.35 -0.33
N ALA A 8 -16.42 -18.83 -0.13
CA ALA A 8 -15.91 -17.70 -0.92
C ALA A 8 -15.75 -18.07 -2.40
N LEU A 9 -15.28 -19.30 -2.68
CA LEU A 9 -15.16 -19.82 -4.04
C LEU A 9 -16.53 -20.08 -4.69
N MET A 10 -17.51 -20.56 -3.91
CA MET A 10 -18.90 -20.74 -4.40
C MET A 10 -19.62 -19.41 -4.64
N CYS A 11 -19.38 -18.40 -3.80
CA CYS A 11 -19.91 -17.07 -4.05
C CYS A 11 -19.30 -16.45 -5.31
N ALA A 12 -18.01 -16.63 -5.54
CA ALA A 12 -17.34 -16.18 -6.75
C ALA A 12 -17.83 -16.90 -8.01
N LEU A 13 -18.04 -18.21 -7.93
CA LEU A 13 -18.62 -19.01 -9.03
C LEU A 13 -20.09 -18.67 -9.30
N ALA A 14 -20.86 -18.34 -8.27
CA ALA A 14 -22.24 -17.89 -8.43
C ALA A 14 -22.33 -16.53 -9.12
N PHE A 15 -21.39 -15.60 -8.83
CA PHE A 15 -21.31 -14.31 -9.53
C PHE A 15 -20.90 -14.46 -11.00
N VAL A 16 -20.02 -15.40 -11.32
CA VAL A 16 -19.62 -15.70 -12.71
C VAL A 16 -20.78 -16.31 -13.49
N GLN A 17 -21.62 -17.13 -12.84
CA GLN A 17 -22.82 -17.69 -13.49
C GLN A 17 -23.97 -16.68 -13.63
N ALA A 18 -24.09 -15.70 -12.74
CA ALA A 18 -25.12 -14.66 -12.83
C ALA A 18 -24.92 -13.71 -14.04
N ARG A 19 -23.70 -13.60 -14.57
CA ARG A 19 -23.45 -12.79 -15.79
C ARG A 19 -23.86 -13.50 -17.10
N ALA A 20 -24.22 -14.78 -17.05
CA ALA A 20 -24.74 -15.52 -18.21
C ALA A 20 -26.22 -15.22 -18.53
N GLN A 21 -26.87 -14.35 -17.76
CA GLN A 21 -28.26 -13.97 -17.95
C GLN A 21 -28.47 -12.47 -17.90
N ALA A 22 -28.15 -11.77 -18.95
CA ALA A 22 -28.84 -10.69 -19.66
C ALA A 22 -27.84 -9.87 -20.49
N PRO A 23 -27.82 -9.95 -21.80
CA PRO A 23 -27.12 -8.95 -22.58
C PRO A 23 -27.99 -7.70 -22.61
N SER A 24 -27.58 -6.62 -21.97
CA SER A 24 -27.99 -5.31 -22.44
C SER A 24 -27.36 -5.15 -23.82
N GLU A 25 -28.17 -5.03 -24.85
CA GLU A 25 -27.74 -4.79 -26.23
C GLU A 25 -27.00 -3.45 -26.31
N VAL A 26 -25.69 -3.47 -26.06
CA VAL A 26 -24.83 -2.32 -26.35
C VAL A 26 -24.57 -2.36 -27.86
N ARG A 27 -25.12 -1.42 -28.59
CA ARG A 27 -24.88 -1.28 -30.02
C ARG A 27 -23.75 -0.28 -30.25
N TYR A 28 -22.78 -0.68 -31.06
CA TYR A 28 -21.65 0.16 -31.44
C TYR A 28 -21.81 0.62 -32.89
N GLY A 29 -21.67 1.91 -33.14
CA GLY A 29 -21.54 2.42 -34.51
C GLY A 29 -20.11 2.20 -35.03
N VAL A 30 -19.93 1.48 -36.11
CA VAL A 30 -18.63 1.20 -36.71
C VAL A 30 -18.50 1.89 -38.05
N ARG A 31 -17.45 2.69 -38.22
CA ARG A 31 -17.09 3.36 -39.50
C ARG A 31 -15.78 2.80 -40.06
N VAL A 32 -15.81 2.25 -41.23
CA VAL A 32 -14.66 1.66 -41.92
C VAL A 32 -13.71 2.76 -42.38
N LEU A 33 -12.44 2.68 -42.00
CA LEU A 33 -11.37 3.63 -42.33
C LEU A 33 -10.44 3.08 -43.40
N ALA A 34 -10.14 1.79 -43.41
CA ALA A 34 -9.30 1.14 -44.39
C ALA A 34 -10.02 1.05 -45.74
N PRO A 35 -9.29 0.98 -46.85
CA PRO A 35 -9.88 0.84 -48.20
C PRO A 35 -10.86 -0.33 -48.35
N THR A 36 -10.54 -1.46 -47.66
CA THR A 36 -11.43 -2.62 -47.56
C THR A 36 -11.21 -3.33 -46.24
N VAL A 37 -12.29 -3.82 -45.63
CA VAL A 37 -12.27 -4.64 -44.41
C VAL A 37 -13.01 -5.93 -44.63
N ASN A 38 -12.35 -7.06 -44.41
CA ASN A 38 -12.99 -8.38 -44.50
C ASN A 38 -13.89 -8.63 -43.34
N VAL A 39 -15.07 -9.20 -43.60
CA VAL A 39 -16.03 -9.70 -42.63
C VAL A 39 -15.91 -11.21 -42.58
N TYR A 40 -15.64 -11.76 -41.41
CA TYR A 40 -15.40 -13.17 -41.17
C TYR A 40 -16.61 -13.82 -40.51
N ASP A 41 -16.79 -15.10 -40.72
CA ASP A 41 -17.88 -15.88 -40.12
C ASP A 41 -17.69 -16.04 -38.59
N GLU A 42 -16.45 -16.18 -38.14
CA GLU A 42 -16.06 -16.23 -36.73
C GLU A 42 -14.99 -15.18 -36.39
N ALA A 43 -14.85 -14.85 -35.09
CA ALA A 43 -13.86 -13.89 -34.58
C ALA A 43 -12.42 -14.45 -34.62
N THR A 44 -11.97 -14.88 -35.79
CA THR A 44 -10.61 -15.40 -36.06
C THR A 44 -10.16 -15.12 -37.48
N PRO A 45 -8.88 -14.75 -37.73
CA PRO A 45 -8.36 -14.51 -39.07
C PRO A 45 -8.32 -15.76 -39.97
N ARG A 46 -8.50 -16.94 -39.39
CA ARG A 46 -8.53 -18.23 -40.12
C ARG A 46 -9.91 -18.64 -40.57
N SER A 47 -10.95 -17.89 -40.21
CA SER A 47 -12.32 -18.14 -40.61
C SER A 47 -12.60 -17.69 -42.02
N THR A 48 -13.69 -18.17 -42.58
CA THR A 48 -14.11 -17.85 -43.98
C THR A 48 -14.55 -16.38 -44.05
N VAL A 49 -14.05 -15.66 -45.07
CA VAL A 49 -14.52 -14.31 -45.36
C VAL A 49 -15.87 -14.38 -46.02
N ILE A 50 -16.90 -13.82 -45.39
CA ILE A 50 -18.30 -13.86 -45.84
C ILE A 50 -18.73 -12.59 -46.59
N ALA A 51 -18.01 -11.46 -46.37
CA ALA A 51 -18.26 -10.19 -47.06
C ALA A 51 -17.03 -9.28 -46.96
N GLN A 52 -17.05 -8.17 -47.72
CA GLN A 52 -16.06 -7.09 -47.62
C GLN A 52 -16.79 -5.74 -47.45
N LEU A 53 -16.32 -4.92 -46.53
CA LEU A 53 -16.79 -3.56 -46.35
C LEU A 53 -15.79 -2.59 -46.98
N GLN A 54 -16.30 -1.59 -47.68
CA GLN A 54 -15.49 -0.55 -48.33
C GLN A 54 -15.28 0.64 -47.36
N GLN A 55 -14.25 1.42 -47.63
CA GLN A 55 -13.94 2.65 -46.90
C GLN A 55 -15.17 3.56 -46.85
N GLY A 56 -15.44 4.10 -45.63
CA GLY A 56 -16.60 4.95 -45.37
C GLY A 56 -17.90 4.20 -45.07
N ALA A 57 -17.94 2.87 -45.15
CA ALA A 57 -19.11 2.09 -44.73
C ALA A 57 -19.40 2.28 -43.27
N HIS A 58 -20.70 2.43 -42.92
CA HIS A 58 -21.20 2.47 -41.57
C HIS A 58 -22.01 1.21 -41.31
N VAL A 59 -21.66 0.47 -40.25
CA VAL A 59 -22.34 -0.74 -39.82
C VAL A 59 -22.54 -0.72 -38.29
N GLU A 60 -23.57 -1.39 -37.82
CA GLU A 60 -23.80 -1.54 -36.38
C GLU A 60 -23.18 -2.84 -35.90
N ALA A 61 -22.46 -2.79 -34.77
CA ALA A 61 -21.97 -3.95 -34.07
C ALA A 61 -22.73 -4.13 -32.74
N ASP A 62 -23.07 -5.36 -32.43
CA ASP A 62 -23.85 -5.75 -31.27
C ASP A 62 -23.06 -6.57 -30.26
N GLN A 63 -21.85 -6.98 -30.59
CA GLN A 63 -20.98 -7.77 -29.74
C GLN A 63 -19.52 -7.47 -29.98
N ARG A 64 -18.69 -7.50 -28.93
CA ARG A 64 -17.24 -7.35 -29.01
C ARG A 64 -16.54 -8.56 -28.39
N ARG A 65 -15.46 -9.03 -29.04
CA ARG A 65 -14.52 -10.03 -28.50
C ARG A 65 -13.09 -9.56 -28.77
N GLY A 66 -12.44 -8.96 -27.78
CA GLY A 66 -11.13 -8.35 -27.95
C GLY A 66 -11.14 -7.29 -29.07
N THR A 67 -10.36 -7.47 -30.12
CA THR A 67 -10.30 -6.58 -31.30
C THR A 67 -11.37 -6.89 -32.38
N TRP A 68 -12.23 -7.87 -32.14
CA TRP A 68 -13.26 -8.31 -33.07
C TRP A 68 -14.62 -7.74 -32.69
N TYR A 69 -15.34 -7.25 -33.69
CA TYR A 69 -16.70 -6.72 -33.57
C TYR A 69 -17.66 -7.52 -34.43
N ARG A 70 -18.77 -7.98 -33.88
CA ARG A 70 -19.82 -8.62 -34.63
C ARG A 70 -20.69 -7.56 -35.26
N VAL A 71 -20.69 -7.49 -36.58
CA VAL A 71 -21.44 -6.49 -37.35
C VAL A 71 -22.60 -7.12 -38.06
N THR A 72 -23.67 -6.35 -38.26
CA THR A 72 -24.82 -6.73 -39.10
C THR A 72 -24.69 -6.02 -40.40
N LEU A 73 -24.66 -6.80 -41.50
CA LEU A 73 -24.57 -6.33 -42.89
C LEU A 73 -25.96 -5.84 -43.33
N SER A 74 -25.98 -5.06 -44.42
CA SER A 74 -27.20 -4.51 -45.06
C SER A 74 -28.16 -5.58 -45.56
N ASP A 75 -27.66 -6.80 -45.82
CA ASP A 75 -28.46 -7.97 -46.24
C ASP A 75 -28.96 -8.81 -45.02
N GLY A 76 -28.74 -8.38 -43.81
CA GLY A 76 -29.17 -9.04 -42.58
C GLY A 76 -28.23 -10.14 -42.07
N ARG A 77 -27.16 -10.49 -42.80
CA ARG A 77 -26.17 -11.44 -42.28
C ARG A 77 -25.32 -10.78 -41.21
N THR A 78 -24.87 -11.57 -40.21
CA THR A 78 -23.93 -11.14 -39.19
C THR A 78 -22.55 -11.77 -39.43
N GLY A 79 -21.51 -11.02 -39.10
CA GLY A 79 -20.14 -11.52 -39.18
C GLY A 79 -19.19 -10.68 -38.34
N TRP A 80 -17.94 -11.08 -38.29
CA TRP A 80 -16.94 -10.47 -37.42
C TRP A 80 -15.93 -9.66 -38.24
N ILE A 81 -15.63 -8.46 -37.80
CA ILE A 81 -14.56 -7.61 -38.35
C ILE A 81 -13.51 -7.37 -37.29
N ASN A 82 -12.24 -7.38 -37.71
CA ASN A 82 -11.13 -7.08 -36.80
C ASN A 82 -10.73 -5.62 -36.91
N GLN A 83 -10.58 -4.95 -35.75
CA GLN A 83 -10.17 -3.54 -35.69
C GLN A 83 -8.71 -3.33 -36.14
N VAL A 84 -7.86 -4.33 -36.05
CA VAL A 84 -6.42 -4.24 -36.33
C VAL A 84 -6.07 -5.05 -37.55
N VAL A 85 -5.53 -4.38 -38.60
CA VAL A 85 -4.82 -5.04 -39.71
C VAL A 85 -3.54 -4.27 -39.98
N GLY A 86 -2.40 -4.96 -39.80
CA GLY A 86 -1.10 -4.37 -40.09
C GLY A 86 -0.60 -3.38 -39.04
N THR A 87 0.54 -2.81 -39.30
CA THR A 87 1.41 -2.19 -38.31
C THR A 87 1.09 -0.72 -37.96
N THR A 88 0.15 -0.04 -38.61
CA THR A 88 0.00 1.42 -38.44
C THR A 88 -1.42 1.98 -38.48
N ASP A 89 -2.41 1.32 -39.08
CA ASP A 89 -3.73 1.91 -39.26
C ASP A 89 -4.86 1.00 -38.75
N ALA A 90 -5.80 1.60 -38.01
CA ALA A 90 -7.02 0.90 -37.63
C ALA A 90 -7.95 0.70 -38.82
N ASN A 91 -8.52 -0.49 -38.97
CA ASN A 91 -9.44 -0.80 -40.07
C ASN A 91 -10.73 0.02 -40.02
N PHE A 92 -11.16 0.41 -38.80
CA PHE A 92 -12.38 1.14 -38.58
C PHE A 92 -12.36 1.87 -37.20
N SER A 93 -13.14 2.92 -37.10
CA SER A 93 -13.43 3.59 -35.83
C SER A 93 -14.75 3.07 -35.24
N VAL A 94 -14.84 3.03 -33.92
CA VAL A 94 -16.03 2.64 -33.17
C VAL A 94 -16.57 3.85 -32.45
N ASP A 95 -17.84 4.15 -32.62
CA ASP A 95 -18.51 5.23 -31.92
C ASP A 95 -19.32 4.62 -30.76
N MET A 96 -18.89 4.93 -29.53
CA MET A 96 -19.47 4.37 -28.29
C MET A 96 -20.48 5.34 -27.65
N THR A 97 -21.42 5.89 -28.41
CA THR A 97 -22.49 6.70 -27.84
C THR A 97 -23.71 5.82 -27.53
N PRO A 98 -24.04 5.58 -26.26
CA PRO A 98 -25.29 4.89 -25.92
C PRO A 98 -26.49 5.78 -26.22
N GLY A 99 -27.32 5.40 -27.17
CA GLY A 99 -28.72 5.80 -27.16
C GLY A 99 -29.12 7.12 -27.81
N LEU A 100 -28.46 7.59 -28.87
CA LEU A 100 -29.02 8.65 -29.72
C LEU A 100 -29.55 8.07 -31.05
N ALA A 101 -30.87 8.15 -31.22
CA ALA A 101 -31.54 7.79 -32.46
C ALA A 101 -30.96 8.58 -33.64
N LEU A 102 -30.61 7.88 -34.71
CA LEU A 102 -30.11 8.42 -35.96
C LEU A 102 -31.05 9.49 -36.50
N VAL A 103 -30.59 10.75 -36.49
CA VAL A 103 -31.19 11.82 -37.31
C VAL A 103 -30.79 11.58 -38.75
N LYS A 104 -31.76 11.40 -39.62
CA LYS A 104 -31.56 11.24 -41.08
C LYS A 104 -30.73 12.39 -41.64
N PRO A 105 -29.76 12.14 -42.52
CA PRO A 105 -28.95 13.18 -43.11
C PRO A 105 -29.79 14.11 -44.00
N ARG A 106 -29.59 15.41 -43.79
CA ARG A 106 -30.11 16.45 -44.65
C ARG A 106 -29.29 16.53 -45.94
N PRO A 107 -29.88 16.77 -47.12
CA PRO A 107 -29.14 16.77 -48.36
C PRO A 107 -28.14 17.95 -48.43
N SER A 108 -26.95 17.64 -48.95
CA SER A 108 -25.87 18.56 -49.21
C SER A 108 -26.26 19.63 -50.23
N ALA A 109 -25.93 20.88 -49.95
CA ALA A 109 -25.90 21.99 -50.95
C ALA A 109 -24.52 22.05 -51.60
N PRO A 110 -24.43 22.53 -52.87
CA PRO A 110 -23.31 22.23 -53.74
C PRO A 110 -22.07 23.10 -53.58
N ASP A 111 -20.99 22.59 -54.17
CA ASP A 111 -19.64 23.07 -54.28
C ASP A 111 -19.49 24.57 -54.60
N ALA A 112 -18.52 25.18 -53.93
CA ALA A 112 -17.81 26.34 -54.49
C ALA A 112 -16.31 26.18 -54.20
N ALA A 113 -15.70 25.78 -55.20
CA ALA A 113 -14.47 26.05 -55.86
C ALA A 113 -13.26 26.70 -55.15
N THR A 114 -12.13 26.11 -55.50
CA THR A 114 -10.85 26.69 -55.88
C THR A 114 -9.80 26.89 -54.79
N ALA A 115 -8.92 25.91 -54.79
CA ALA A 115 -7.47 25.92 -54.91
C ALA A 115 -6.69 27.20 -54.53
N ALA A 116 -5.82 27.02 -53.58
CA ALA A 116 -4.47 27.60 -53.59
C ALA A 116 -3.49 26.57 -52.96
N GLU A 117 -2.57 26.11 -53.78
CA GLU A 117 -1.39 25.36 -53.36
C GLU A 117 -0.60 26.16 -52.30
N PRO A 118 -0.16 25.57 -51.20
CA PRO A 118 0.85 26.20 -50.41
C PRO A 118 2.22 26.00 -51.00
N ALA A 119 2.89 27.10 -51.27
CA ALA A 119 4.29 27.14 -51.70
C ALA A 119 5.17 26.34 -50.75
N ALA A 120 6.01 25.52 -51.30
CA ALA A 120 7.06 24.81 -50.60
C ALA A 120 8.00 25.83 -49.91
N ILE A 121 7.95 25.88 -48.60
CA ILE A 121 8.98 26.55 -47.80
C ILE A 121 10.16 25.58 -47.77
N ALA A 122 11.21 25.94 -48.50
CA ALA A 122 12.50 25.27 -48.43
C ALA A 122 13.03 25.40 -47.00
N ALA A 123 13.12 24.30 -46.30
CA ALA A 123 13.82 24.22 -45.01
C ALA A 123 15.32 24.43 -45.26
N THR A 124 15.83 25.61 -45.03
CA THR A 124 17.26 25.85 -44.84
C THR A 124 17.60 25.26 -43.45
N SER A 125 18.10 24.05 -43.45
CA SER A 125 18.74 23.45 -42.30
C SER A 125 20.10 24.14 -42.10
N GLU A 126 20.17 25.14 -41.25
CA GLU A 126 21.45 25.51 -40.63
C GLU A 126 21.89 24.35 -39.72
N PRO A 127 23.14 23.87 -39.82
CA PRO A 127 23.62 22.86 -38.88
C PRO A 127 23.68 23.47 -37.49
N MET A 128 22.99 22.85 -36.55
CA MET A 128 23.13 23.20 -35.12
C MET A 128 24.60 23.00 -34.71
N PRO A 129 25.22 23.98 -34.03
CA PRO A 129 26.58 23.83 -33.54
C PRO A 129 26.65 22.65 -32.59
N GLU A 130 27.54 21.70 -32.87
CA GLU A 130 27.77 20.50 -32.03
C GLU A 130 28.16 20.80 -30.58
N ASP A 131 28.55 22.01 -30.29
CA ASP A 131 28.97 22.44 -28.96
C ASP A 131 27.83 22.57 -27.92
N ARG A 132 26.55 22.43 -28.29
CA ARG A 132 25.42 22.47 -27.35
C ARG A 132 25.01 21.12 -26.79
N ILE A 133 25.52 20.02 -27.33
CA ILE A 133 25.12 18.66 -26.92
C ILE A 133 25.91 18.16 -25.71
N LEU A 134 27.02 18.80 -25.35
CA LEU A 134 27.92 18.35 -24.29
C LEU A 134 28.03 19.29 -23.08
N GLN A 135 27.11 20.20 -22.87
CA GLN A 135 27.01 20.84 -21.55
C GLN A 135 26.39 19.86 -20.59
N LEU A 136 27.22 19.03 -19.99
CA LEU A 136 26.91 18.34 -18.75
C LEU A 136 26.31 19.37 -17.78
N ARG A 137 25.06 19.15 -17.40
CA ARG A 137 24.37 19.98 -16.41
C ARG A 137 25.27 20.10 -15.18
N PRO A 138 25.60 21.30 -14.71
CA PRO A 138 26.15 21.44 -13.37
C PRO A 138 25.09 20.89 -12.40
N MET A 139 25.49 19.91 -11.59
CA MET A 139 24.61 19.45 -10.51
C MET A 139 24.17 20.67 -9.69
N GLY A 140 22.86 20.92 -9.60
CA GLY A 140 22.31 21.91 -8.69
C GLY A 140 21.59 23.12 -9.29
N ARG A 141 21.39 23.23 -10.60
CA ARG A 141 20.46 24.20 -11.15
C ARG A 141 19.34 23.52 -11.93
N PRO A 142 18.06 23.74 -11.54
CA PRO A 142 16.96 23.39 -12.41
C PRO A 142 17.13 24.17 -13.71
N LEU A 143 17.08 23.48 -14.84
CA LEU A 143 16.78 24.19 -16.07
C LEU A 143 15.36 24.67 -15.88
N GLU A 144 15.14 25.99 -15.83
CA GLU A 144 13.83 26.52 -16.14
C GLU A 144 13.41 25.88 -17.46
N PRO A 145 12.23 25.25 -17.54
CA PRO A 145 11.73 24.74 -18.80
C PRO A 145 11.79 25.95 -19.75
N ILE A 146 12.53 25.82 -20.84
CA ILE A 146 12.41 26.76 -21.97
C ILE A 146 11.02 26.43 -22.51
N ILE A 147 10.01 27.06 -21.93
CA ILE A 147 8.69 27.14 -22.52
C ILE A 147 8.91 28.09 -23.67
N PRO A 148 8.87 27.64 -24.94
CA PRO A 148 8.90 28.54 -26.05
C PRO A 148 7.72 29.52 -25.82
N ASP A 149 7.96 30.78 -25.96
CA ASP A 149 6.94 31.82 -25.89
C ASP A 149 6.02 31.65 -27.10
N ILE A 150 5.20 30.60 -27.02
CA ILE A 150 4.21 30.28 -28.03
C ILE A 150 3.00 31.10 -27.68
N ASP A 151 2.70 32.12 -28.52
CA ASP A 151 1.45 32.86 -28.41
C ASP A 151 0.28 31.85 -28.33
N PRO A 152 -0.48 31.81 -27.22
CA PRO A 152 -1.59 30.89 -27.06
C PRO A 152 -2.63 30.97 -28.19
N LYS A 153 -2.66 32.08 -28.90
CA LYS A 153 -3.53 32.28 -30.08
C LYS A 153 -3.05 31.55 -31.33
N GLN A 154 -1.77 31.12 -31.38
CA GLN A 154 -1.20 30.35 -32.51
C GLN A 154 -1.35 28.86 -32.31
N VAL A 155 -1.69 28.41 -31.12
CA VAL A 155 -1.99 26.99 -30.87
C VAL A 155 -3.45 26.76 -31.28
N PRO A 156 -3.71 25.96 -32.32
CA PRO A 156 -5.09 25.65 -32.66
C PRO A 156 -5.77 25.01 -31.46
N PRO A 157 -7.02 25.39 -31.14
CA PRO A 157 -7.74 24.78 -30.04
C PRO A 157 -7.76 23.27 -30.26
N PRO A 158 -7.61 22.47 -29.19
CA PRO A 158 -7.64 21.01 -29.29
C PRO A 158 -8.94 20.62 -30.02
N GLN A 159 -8.81 19.87 -31.09
CA GLN A 159 -9.98 19.41 -31.84
C GLN A 159 -10.85 18.60 -30.90
N ALA A 160 -12.06 19.08 -30.64
CA ALA A 160 -13.01 18.44 -29.75
C ALA A 160 -13.46 17.01 -30.20
N LEU A 161 -12.98 16.59 -31.37
CA LEU A 161 -13.35 15.35 -32.05
C LEU A 161 -12.18 14.39 -32.33
N LEU A 162 -10.99 14.63 -31.81
CA LEU A 162 -9.97 13.59 -31.84
C LEU A 162 -10.46 12.46 -30.93
N PRO A 163 -10.63 11.23 -31.46
CA PRO A 163 -10.92 10.10 -30.62
C PRO A 163 -9.76 9.97 -29.62
N ARG A 164 -10.07 10.19 -28.33
CA ARG A 164 -9.12 10.04 -27.22
C ARG A 164 -8.97 8.56 -26.83
N GLU A 165 -9.47 7.68 -27.66
CA GLU A 165 -9.32 6.25 -27.44
C GLU A 165 -7.91 5.82 -27.79
N THR A 166 -7.08 5.70 -26.78
CA THR A 166 -5.87 4.90 -26.90
C THR A 166 -6.33 3.46 -27.01
N ILE A 167 -6.12 2.86 -28.18
CA ILE A 167 -6.29 1.40 -28.33
C ILE A 167 -5.29 0.76 -27.38
N PRO A 168 -5.74 -0.01 -26.38
CA PRO A 168 -4.82 -0.67 -25.47
C PRO A 168 -3.88 -1.56 -26.28
N VAL A 169 -2.60 -1.48 -26.00
CA VAL A 169 -1.62 -2.39 -26.57
C VAL A 169 -1.52 -3.57 -25.61
N PRO A 170 -2.13 -4.72 -25.90
CA PRO A 170 -2.16 -5.87 -25.00
C PRO A 170 -0.77 -6.47 -24.77
N ASP A 171 0.17 -6.15 -25.66
CA ASP A 171 1.58 -6.53 -25.55
C ASP A 171 2.45 -5.30 -25.77
N ARG A 172 3.00 -4.74 -24.68
CA ARG A 172 3.90 -3.58 -24.72
C ARG A 172 5.21 -3.83 -25.47
N TRP A 173 5.57 -5.09 -25.70
CA TRP A 173 6.78 -5.49 -26.40
C TRP A 173 6.56 -5.80 -27.89
N ARG A 174 5.31 -5.79 -28.37
CA ARG A 174 4.93 -6.21 -29.72
C ARG A 174 5.80 -5.62 -30.81
N LEU A 175 6.09 -4.32 -30.72
CA LEU A 175 6.90 -3.64 -31.77
C LEU A 175 8.34 -4.14 -31.76
N THR A 176 8.97 -4.24 -30.60
CA THR A 176 10.37 -4.70 -30.46
C THR A 176 10.53 -6.18 -30.81
N ASP A 177 9.51 -6.99 -30.49
CA ASP A 177 9.44 -8.40 -30.89
C ASP A 177 9.32 -8.58 -32.38
N GLN A 178 8.46 -7.80 -33.07
CA GLN A 178 8.30 -7.83 -34.52
C GLN A 178 9.58 -7.41 -35.22
N LEU A 179 10.35 -6.51 -34.65
CA LEU A 179 11.66 -6.09 -35.15
C LEU A 179 12.79 -7.08 -34.80
N GLY A 180 12.50 -8.15 -34.06
CA GLY A 180 13.50 -9.13 -33.64
C GLY A 180 14.52 -8.61 -32.64
N LEU A 181 14.25 -7.49 -31.97
CA LEU A 181 15.17 -6.84 -31.03
C LEU A 181 15.15 -7.47 -29.65
N THR A 182 14.11 -8.21 -29.30
CA THR A 182 13.90 -8.80 -27.98
C THR A 182 13.60 -10.30 -28.06
N LYS A 183 13.91 -11.02 -26.99
CA LYS A 183 13.60 -12.45 -26.84
C LYS A 183 12.88 -12.67 -25.53
N ASN A 184 11.78 -13.39 -25.56
CA ASN A 184 11.08 -13.81 -24.34
C ASN A 184 11.93 -14.81 -23.55
N ARG A 185 12.28 -14.47 -22.30
CA ARG A 185 13.03 -15.31 -21.38
C ARG A 185 12.40 -15.24 -20.00
N TRP A 186 12.01 -16.37 -19.47
CA TRP A 186 11.34 -16.46 -18.16
C TRP A 186 12.25 -16.02 -17.00
N GLU A 187 13.57 -16.17 -17.15
CA GLU A 187 14.57 -15.80 -16.15
C GLU A 187 14.93 -14.30 -16.17
N ASP A 188 14.53 -13.57 -17.19
CA ASP A 188 14.88 -12.16 -17.37
C ASP A 188 13.73 -11.24 -16.95
N PRO A 189 13.85 -10.51 -15.83
CA PRO A 189 12.79 -9.62 -15.35
C PRO A 189 12.73 -8.29 -16.13
N TYR A 190 13.69 -7.99 -17.00
CA TYR A 190 13.83 -6.70 -17.68
C TYR A 190 13.37 -6.72 -19.15
N ASN A 191 13.35 -7.88 -19.77
CA ASN A 191 12.93 -8.08 -21.15
C ASN A 191 11.57 -8.78 -21.21
N PRO A 192 10.97 -8.96 -22.41
CA PRO A 192 9.68 -9.62 -22.54
C PRO A 192 9.64 -10.95 -21.80
N ASN A 193 8.72 -11.06 -20.86
CA ASN A 193 8.60 -12.22 -20.01
C ASN A 193 7.12 -12.56 -19.74
N THR A 194 6.69 -13.71 -20.21
CA THR A 194 5.32 -14.19 -20.02
C THR A 194 4.93 -14.27 -18.55
N LEU A 195 5.90 -14.56 -17.65
CA LEU A 195 5.66 -14.64 -16.20
C LEU A 195 5.59 -13.26 -15.51
N LYS A 196 5.77 -12.17 -16.25
CA LYS A 196 5.64 -10.78 -15.79
C LYS A 196 4.41 -10.07 -16.35
N GLY A 197 3.51 -10.80 -16.99
CA GLY A 197 2.31 -10.26 -17.58
C GLY A 197 2.53 -9.57 -18.94
N ASP A 198 3.67 -9.79 -19.59
CA ASP A 198 3.98 -9.13 -20.86
C ASP A 198 3.24 -9.77 -22.05
N ARG A 199 2.85 -11.04 -21.91
CA ARG A 199 2.13 -11.80 -22.95
C ARG A 199 1.02 -12.64 -22.35
N PRO A 200 -0.11 -12.80 -23.05
CA PRO A 200 -1.18 -13.65 -22.58
C PRO A 200 -0.74 -15.12 -22.53
N VAL A 201 -1.21 -15.84 -21.51
CA VAL A 201 -0.98 -17.29 -21.33
C VAL A 201 -2.16 -18.13 -21.78
N PHE A 202 -3.39 -17.55 -21.74
CA PHE A 202 -4.63 -18.19 -22.20
C PHE A 202 -5.42 -17.19 -23.03
N GLY A 203 -5.94 -17.63 -24.18
CA GLY A 203 -6.69 -16.74 -25.06
C GLY A 203 -5.85 -15.54 -25.49
N GLU A 204 -6.47 -14.36 -25.51
CA GLU A 204 -5.81 -13.10 -25.90
C GLU A 204 -5.74 -12.08 -24.72
N ASP A 205 -6.37 -12.39 -23.59
CA ASP A 205 -6.65 -11.44 -22.51
C ASP A 205 -6.35 -11.97 -21.10
N TRP A 206 -5.74 -13.15 -20.95
CA TRP A 206 -5.34 -13.71 -19.68
C TRP A 206 -3.82 -13.68 -19.50
N PHE A 207 -3.36 -13.03 -18.46
CA PHE A 207 -1.95 -12.81 -18.15
C PHE A 207 -1.60 -13.42 -16.79
N VAL A 208 -0.35 -13.90 -16.67
CA VAL A 208 0.22 -14.34 -15.40
C VAL A 208 1.31 -13.35 -15.00
N ALA A 209 1.28 -12.89 -13.76
CA ALA A 209 2.36 -12.10 -13.19
C ALA A 209 2.91 -12.79 -11.93
N LEU A 210 4.21 -13.09 -11.95
CA LEU A 210 4.96 -13.57 -10.79
C LEU A 210 5.76 -12.42 -10.19
N ASN A 211 5.73 -12.33 -8.88
CA ASN A 211 6.58 -11.46 -8.08
C ASN A 211 7.22 -12.29 -6.97
N LEU A 212 8.50 -12.55 -7.08
CA LEU A 212 9.24 -13.35 -6.11
C LEU A 212 10.19 -12.44 -5.35
N VAL A 213 10.08 -12.42 -4.03
CA VAL A 213 10.91 -11.57 -3.17
C VAL A 213 11.61 -12.44 -2.15
N SER A 214 12.93 -12.26 -2.04
CA SER A 214 13.74 -12.75 -0.92
C SER A 214 14.12 -11.55 -0.07
N ASP A 215 13.62 -11.51 1.16
CA ASP A 215 13.86 -10.46 2.13
C ASP A 215 14.64 -11.02 3.32
N THR A 216 15.91 -10.65 3.43
CA THR A 216 16.83 -11.10 4.48
C THR A 216 17.12 -9.93 5.42
N LEU A 217 16.86 -10.09 6.70
CA LEU A 217 17.09 -9.09 7.72
C LEU A 217 17.96 -9.65 8.84
N VAL A 218 18.98 -8.88 9.23
CA VAL A 218 19.84 -9.15 10.39
C VAL A 218 19.86 -7.92 11.27
N GLU A 219 19.52 -8.08 12.54
CA GLU A 219 19.54 -6.98 13.51
C GLU A 219 20.32 -7.37 14.76
N PHE A 220 21.19 -6.48 15.21
CA PHE A 220 21.85 -6.50 16.51
C PHE A 220 21.35 -5.29 17.30
N ARG A 221 20.74 -5.52 18.47
CA ARG A 221 20.14 -4.44 19.22
C ARG A 221 20.34 -4.58 20.72
N GLN A 222 20.23 -3.46 21.37
CA GLN A 222 20.15 -3.37 22.82
C GLN A 222 18.82 -2.74 23.19
N VAL A 223 17.98 -3.51 23.85
CA VAL A 223 16.65 -3.08 24.31
C VAL A 223 16.39 -3.68 25.69
N PRO A 224 15.84 -2.94 26.64
CA PRO A 224 15.50 -3.49 27.94
C PRO A 224 14.59 -4.72 27.81
N THR A 225 14.96 -5.83 28.42
CA THR A 225 14.19 -7.09 28.39
C THR A 225 13.52 -7.27 29.74
N ALA A 226 12.18 -7.34 29.78
CA ALA A 226 11.41 -7.44 31.01
C ALA A 226 11.49 -8.87 31.59
N ILE A 227 12.41 -9.09 32.50
CA ILE A 227 12.63 -10.37 33.16
C ILE A 227 12.64 -10.15 34.68
N GLY A 228 11.89 -10.97 35.41
CA GLY A 228 11.88 -10.93 36.88
C GLY A 228 13.22 -11.40 37.47
N ALA A 229 13.59 -10.92 38.61
CA ALA A 229 14.85 -11.22 39.30
C ALA A 229 15.11 -12.74 39.46
N GLN A 230 14.06 -13.55 39.59
CA GLN A 230 14.18 -15.00 39.71
C GLN A 230 14.45 -15.70 38.38
N SER A 231 14.35 -14.99 37.28
CA SER A 231 14.48 -15.55 35.92
C SER A 231 15.77 -15.17 35.24
N THR A 232 16.52 -14.20 35.80
CA THR A 232 17.82 -13.80 35.27
C THR A 232 18.92 -14.83 35.58
N ASP A 233 19.89 -14.99 34.72
CA ASP A 233 21.13 -15.73 35.00
C ASP A 233 22.13 -14.94 35.89
N ARG A 234 21.73 -13.76 36.38
CA ARG A 234 22.42 -12.93 37.39
C ARG A 234 21.56 -12.77 38.65
N PRO A 235 21.27 -13.83 39.39
CA PRO A 235 20.25 -13.85 40.44
C PRO A 235 20.52 -12.93 41.64
N GLN A 236 21.72 -12.42 41.81
CA GLN A 236 22.09 -11.47 42.90
C GLN A 236 22.17 -10.02 42.37
N SER A 237 21.79 -9.77 41.14
CA SER A 237 21.73 -8.44 40.60
C SER A 237 20.44 -7.74 40.96
N ASP A 238 20.49 -6.47 41.34
CA ASP A 238 19.32 -5.59 41.47
C ASP A 238 18.66 -5.26 40.14
N ASP A 239 19.19 -5.82 39.08
CA ASP A 239 18.81 -5.64 37.70
C ASP A 239 17.47 -6.31 37.41
N GLN A 240 16.39 -5.55 37.30
CA GLN A 240 15.05 -6.08 37.06
C GLN A 240 14.80 -6.46 35.60
N PHE A 241 15.66 -6.01 34.70
CA PHE A 241 15.49 -6.16 33.25
C PHE A 241 16.59 -7.04 32.61
N GLY A 242 17.47 -7.60 33.39
CA GLY A 242 18.48 -8.54 32.94
C GLY A 242 19.38 -8.00 31.85
N ARG A 243 19.92 -8.91 31.03
CA ARG A 243 20.76 -8.57 29.89
C ARG A 243 19.93 -8.10 28.72
N ASN A 244 20.25 -6.93 28.19
CA ASN A 244 19.46 -6.28 27.16
C ASN A 244 19.98 -6.46 25.72
N ARG A 245 21.02 -7.31 25.51
CA ARG A 245 21.53 -7.64 24.18
C ARG A 245 20.61 -8.63 23.50
N GLN A 246 20.25 -8.33 22.25
CA GLN A 246 19.44 -9.18 21.40
C GLN A 246 20.01 -9.23 19.99
N SER A 247 19.85 -10.33 19.31
CA SER A 247 20.09 -10.47 17.88
C SER A 247 18.93 -11.17 17.20
N ALA A 248 18.61 -10.75 16.00
CA ALA A 248 17.58 -11.36 15.18
C ALA A 248 18.08 -11.58 13.77
N PHE A 249 17.72 -12.74 13.22
CA PHE A 249 17.83 -13.05 11.79
C PHE A 249 16.45 -13.44 11.30
N VAL A 250 16.01 -12.82 10.18
CA VAL A 250 14.73 -13.12 9.56
C VAL A 250 14.96 -13.29 8.06
N GLN A 251 14.42 -14.37 7.50
CA GLN A 251 14.38 -14.64 6.08
C GLN A 251 12.95 -14.88 5.66
N ASN A 252 12.44 -14.04 4.75
CA ASN A 252 11.15 -14.22 4.10
C ASN A 252 11.35 -14.55 2.62
N PHE A 253 10.64 -15.57 2.14
CA PHE A 253 10.43 -15.82 0.72
C PHE A 253 8.96 -15.51 0.42
N ILE A 254 8.71 -14.43 -0.29
CA ILE A 254 7.37 -13.95 -0.66
C ILE A 254 7.14 -14.34 -2.11
N LEU A 255 6.11 -15.15 -2.36
CA LEU A 255 5.83 -15.74 -3.67
C LEU A 255 4.51 -15.18 -4.18
N GLY A 256 4.54 -14.04 -4.87
CA GLY A 256 3.36 -13.40 -5.42
C GLY A 256 2.97 -14.01 -6.77
N PHE A 257 1.74 -14.49 -6.88
CA PHE A 257 1.14 -14.99 -8.10
C PHE A 257 -0.16 -14.24 -8.40
N SER A 258 -0.27 -13.64 -9.59
CA SER A 258 -1.51 -13.03 -10.08
C SER A 258 -1.90 -13.65 -11.42
N LEU A 259 -3.16 -14.02 -11.56
CA LEU A 259 -3.79 -14.35 -12.82
C LEU A 259 -4.79 -13.23 -13.16
N ILE A 260 -4.53 -12.52 -14.24
CA ILE A 260 -5.17 -11.27 -14.59
C ILE A 260 -5.90 -11.44 -15.91
N LYS A 261 -7.18 -11.04 -15.96
CA LYS A 261 -7.97 -10.96 -17.18
C LYS A 261 -8.19 -9.51 -17.58
N GLY A 262 -8.04 -9.22 -18.86
CA GLY A 262 -8.34 -7.93 -19.47
C GLY A 262 -7.12 -7.06 -19.68
N ASP A 263 -7.39 -5.86 -20.16
CA ASP A 263 -6.37 -4.88 -20.50
C ASP A 263 -6.13 -3.94 -19.33
N THR A 264 -4.91 -3.95 -18.81
CA THR A 264 -4.51 -3.17 -17.63
C THR A 264 -3.73 -1.90 -17.97
N ALA A 265 -3.68 -1.49 -19.25
CA ALA A 265 -2.83 -0.37 -19.66
C ALA A 265 -3.24 0.96 -19.02
N PHE A 266 -4.55 1.19 -18.82
CA PHE A 266 -5.08 2.45 -18.27
C PHE A 266 -6.24 2.27 -17.29
N LYS A 267 -6.63 1.03 -17.02
CA LYS A 267 -7.72 0.69 -16.12
C LYS A 267 -7.37 -0.56 -15.31
N PRO A 268 -8.06 -0.82 -14.19
CA PRO A 268 -7.94 -2.08 -13.48
C PRO A 268 -8.26 -3.28 -14.37
N PRO A 269 -7.75 -4.47 -14.04
CA PRO A 269 -8.12 -5.69 -14.73
C PRO A 269 -9.62 -5.98 -14.56
N GLU A 270 -10.23 -6.63 -15.55
CA GLU A 270 -11.62 -7.09 -15.44
C GLU A 270 -11.77 -8.10 -14.28
N ILE A 271 -10.77 -8.98 -14.13
CA ILE A 271 -10.70 -9.96 -13.03
C ILE A 271 -9.23 -10.15 -12.65
N GLU A 272 -8.92 -10.13 -11.36
CA GLU A 272 -7.64 -10.57 -10.82
C GLU A 272 -7.85 -11.64 -9.77
N PHE A 273 -7.16 -12.77 -9.91
CA PHE A 273 -6.95 -13.76 -8.85
C PHE A 273 -5.54 -13.58 -8.32
N ARG A 274 -5.42 -13.30 -7.03
CA ARG A 274 -4.12 -13.10 -6.40
C ARG A 274 -3.90 -14.07 -5.25
N PHE A 275 -2.66 -14.62 -5.20
CA PHE A 275 -2.23 -15.51 -4.14
C PHE A 275 -0.79 -15.21 -3.76
N VAL A 276 -0.55 -14.89 -2.49
CA VAL A 276 0.79 -14.56 -1.96
C VAL A 276 1.07 -15.37 -0.71
N PRO A 277 1.59 -16.59 -0.84
CA PRO A 277 2.19 -17.31 0.27
C PRO A 277 3.55 -16.71 0.65
N VAL A 278 3.87 -16.78 1.93
CA VAL A 278 5.15 -16.35 2.49
C VAL A 278 5.73 -17.47 3.33
N ILE A 279 6.99 -17.81 3.08
CA ILE A 279 7.77 -18.77 3.88
C ILE A 279 8.75 -17.95 4.72
N ASN A 280 8.59 -18.02 6.03
CA ASN A 280 9.45 -17.33 6.99
C ASN A 280 10.35 -18.32 7.73
N PHE A 281 11.60 -17.92 7.90
CA PHE A 281 12.54 -18.54 8.82
C PHE A 281 13.08 -17.44 9.72
N ASN A 282 13.05 -17.64 11.03
CA ASN A 282 13.58 -16.66 11.95
C ASN A 282 14.40 -17.31 13.07
N ARG A 283 15.42 -16.57 13.51
CA ARG A 283 16.22 -16.89 14.68
C ARG A 283 16.35 -15.64 15.55
N THR A 284 16.05 -15.80 16.81
CA THR A 284 16.22 -14.74 17.81
C THR A 284 17.06 -15.27 18.96
N ASP A 285 18.03 -14.48 19.40
CA ASP A 285 18.87 -14.76 20.56
C ASP A 285 18.81 -13.55 21.51
N ILE A 286 18.57 -13.80 22.79
CA ILE A 286 18.55 -12.77 23.83
C ILE A 286 19.41 -13.19 24.99
N GLY A 287 19.82 -12.23 25.84
CA GLY A 287 20.76 -12.52 26.92
C GLY A 287 20.15 -13.23 28.14
N GLU A 288 18.83 -13.47 28.19
CA GLU A 288 18.13 -13.93 29.38
C GLU A 288 17.10 -15.03 29.11
N VAL A 289 16.98 -15.97 30.01
CA VAL A 289 15.88 -16.95 30.00
C VAL A 289 14.53 -16.28 30.28
N ARG A 290 13.41 -16.89 29.87
CA ARG A 290 12.04 -16.35 29.95
C ARG A 290 11.76 -15.11 29.12
N GLY A 291 12.67 -14.69 28.24
CA GLY A 291 12.39 -13.59 27.32
C GLY A 291 11.78 -14.06 26.01
N LEU A 292 12.16 -15.24 25.51
CA LEU A 292 11.62 -15.83 24.27
C LEU A 292 10.54 -16.87 24.51
N TYR A 293 10.58 -17.56 25.66
CA TYR A 293 9.62 -18.55 26.08
C TYR A 293 9.28 -18.36 27.56
N ILE A 294 8.07 -18.64 27.94
CA ILE A 294 7.71 -18.63 29.37
C ILE A 294 8.44 -19.74 30.15
N ASP A 295 8.70 -20.88 29.50
CA ASP A 295 9.47 -22.00 30.09
C ASP A 295 10.97 -21.69 30.02
N PRO A 296 11.66 -21.48 31.16
CA PRO A 296 13.08 -21.16 31.21
C PRO A 296 13.98 -22.28 30.68
N ARG A 297 13.51 -23.53 30.66
CA ARG A 297 14.27 -24.69 30.16
C ARG A 297 14.50 -24.62 28.67
N LYS A 298 13.72 -23.84 27.92
CA LYS A 298 13.90 -23.62 26.49
C LYS A 298 15.05 -22.66 26.15
N GLY A 299 15.70 -22.07 27.17
CA GLY A 299 16.91 -21.24 27.00
C GLY A 299 16.63 -19.85 26.45
N THR A 300 17.66 -19.31 25.79
CA THR A 300 17.75 -17.91 25.33
C THR A 300 17.72 -17.75 23.81
N THR A 301 17.68 -18.84 23.08
CA THR A 301 17.68 -18.86 21.60
C THR A 301 16.39 -19.49 21.08
N ARG A 302 15.79 -18.88 20.08
CA ARG A 302 14.61 -19.40 19.39
C ARG A 302 14.90 -19.49 17.89
N ASN A 303 14.69 -20.67 17.31
CA ASN A 303 14.57 -20.87 15.86
C ASN A 303 13.11 -21.21 15.57
N ASP A 304 12.55 -20.58 14.54
CA ASP A 304 11.16 -20.80 14.16
C ASP A 304 10.98 -20.70 12.65
N SER A 305 9.90 -21.29 12.16
CA SER A 305 9.52 -21.20 10.75
C SER A 305 8.00 -21.15 10.63
N GLN A 306 7.51 -20.39 9.66
CA GLN A 306 6.08 -20.23 9.38
C GLN A 306 5.83 -20.22 7.89
N VAL A 307 4.73 -20.85 7.47
CA VAL A 307 4.15 -20.67 6.14
C VAL A 307 2.83 -19.95 6.31
N ALA A 308 2.74 -18.78 5.73
CA ALA A 308 1.61 -17.88 5.85
C ALA A 308 0.98 -17.56 4.50
N VAL A 309 -0.29 -17.17 4.49
CA VAL A 309 -0.97 -16.59 3.34
C VAL A 309 -1.23 -15.12 3.63
N GLN A 310 -0.49 -14.24 2.93
CA GLN A 310 -0.64 -12.80 3.12
C GLN A 310 -1.70 -12.20 2.21
N GLU A 311 -1.85 -12.75 1.00
CA GLU A 311 -2.90 -12.33 0.08
C GLU A 311 -3.54 -13.56 -0.57
N LEU A 312 -4.86 -13.58 -0.60
CA LEU A 312 -5.67 -14.56 -1.31
C LEU A 312 -7.02 -13.90 -1.60
N PHE A 313 -7.14 -13.28 -2.76
CA PHE A 313 -8.34 -12.55 -3.11
C PHE A 313 -8.72 -12.68 -4.60
N ILE A 314 -9.97 -12.32 -4.85
CA ILE A 314 -10.48 -12.06 -6.18
C ILE A 314 -10.87 -10.58 -6.24
N ASP A 315 -10.43 -9.90 -7.28
CA ASP A 315 -10.85 -8.56 -7.67
C ASP A 315 -11.69 -8.63 -8.93
N TYR A 316 -12.77 -7.88 -8.97
CA TYR A 316 -13.71 -7.90 -10.08
C TYR A 316 -14.19 -6.47 -10.40
N GLU A 317 -13.85 -5.98 -11.61
CA GLU A 317 -14.42 -4.76 -12.16
C GLU A 317 -15.88 -5.05 -12.58
N TYR A 318 -16.82 -4.56 -11.80
CA TYR A 318 -18.24 -4.82 -12.09
C TYR A 318 -18.91 -3.68 -12.87
N ASN A 319 -18.30 -2.50 -12.92
CA ASN A 319 -18.84 -1.34 -13.61
C ASN A 319 -17.75 -0.41 -14.14
N ILE A 320 -17.84 -0.06 -15.41
CA ILE A 320 -17.09 1.04 -16.02
C ILE A 320 -17.97 2.28 -15.94
N ALA A 321 -17.68 3.18 -15.03
CA ALA A 321 -18.52 4.32 -14.69
C ALA A 321 -18.45 5.44 -15.73
N SER A 322 -17.35 5.56 -16.48
CA SER A 322 -17.22 6.54 -17.55
C SER A 322 -16.22 6.08 -18.63
N VAL A 323 -16.27 6.74 -19.79
CA VAL A 323 -15.28 6.57 -20.86
C VAL A 323 -13.92 7.16 -20.53
N ARG A 324 -13.78 7.78 -19.37
CA ARG A 324 -12.54 8.40 -18.88
C ARG A 324 -11.87 7.56 -17.81
N TYR A 325 -12.05 6.22 -17.84
CA TYR A 325 -11.43 5.27 -16.93
C TYR A 325 -11.94 5.33 -15.48
N ASP A 326 -13.14 5.90 -15.26
CA ASP A 326 -13.81 5.76 -13.97
C ASP A 326 -14.45 4.37 -13.87
N PHE A 327 -14.25 3.71 -12.76
CA PHE A 327 -14.64 2.32 -12.56
C PHE A 327 -15.14 2.06 -11.14
N ASP A 328 -15.73 0.90 -10.95
CA ASP A 328 -16.13 0.35 -9.65
C ASP A 328 -15.71 -1.11 -9.58
N ASP A 329 -14.95 -1.43 -8.52
CA ASP A 329 -14.46 -2.76 -8.25
C ASP A 329 -14.98 -3.31 -6.93
N ILE A 330 -15.07 -4.63 -6.86
CA ILE A 330 -15.27 -5.38 -5.63
C ILE A 330 -14.12 -6.36 -5.44
N ARG A 331 -13.49 -6.31 -4.26
CA ARG A 331 -12.44 -7.25 -3.87
C ARG A 331 -12.87 -8.05 -2.66
N VAL A 332 -12.70 -9.37 -2.74
CA VAL A 332 -13.10 -10.31 -1.69
C VAL A 332 -11.96 -11.27 -1.38
N GLY A 333 -11.61 -11.37 -0.12
CA GLY A 333 -10.56 -12.28 0.35
C GLY A 333 -9.59 -11.66 1.34
N ILE A 334 -8.44 -12.34 1.54
CA ILE A 334 -7.32 -11.82 2.33
C ILE A 334 -6.57 -10.83 1.44
N GLN A 335 -6.58 -9.56 1.80
CA GLN A 335 -6.12 -8.47 0.92
C GLN A 335 -5.34 -7.42 1.69
N PRO A 336 -4.30 -6.81 1.08
CA PRO A 336 -3.60 -5.70 1.69
C PRO A 336 -4.51 -4.47 1.74
N PHE A 337 -4.49 -3.80 2.88
CA PHE A 337 -5.21 -2.55 3.05
C PHE A 337 -4.45 -1.57 3.94
N THR A 338 -4.44 -0.31 3.53
CA THR A 338 -3.89 0.81 4.29
C THR A 338 -4.94 1.90 4.35
N ALA A 339 -5.32 2.32 5.58
CA ALA A 339 -6.42 3.25 5.79
C ALA A 339 -6.06 4.71 5.49
N ASP A 340 -4.78 5.06 5.47
CA ASP A 340 -4.28 6.40 5.24
C ASP A 340 -2.94 6.40 4.50
N PHE A 341 -2.41 7.58 4.13
CA PHE A 341 -1.19 7.70 3.31
C PHE A 341 0.09 7.21 4.00
N ARG A 342 0.11 7.13 5.33
CA ARG A 342 1.32 6.89 6.11
C ARG A 342 1.23 5.69 7.07
N GLY A 343 0.17 4.90 6.98
CA GLY A 343 -0.02 3.71 7.81
C GLY A 343 -0.21 4.02 9.30
N LEU A 344 -0.89 5.13 9.62
CA LEU A 344 -0.99 5.66 10.97
C LEU A 344 -2.10 5.00 11.79
N LEU A 345 -3.19 4.56 11.15
CA LEU A 345 -4.34 4.00 11.83
C LEU A 345 -4.47 2.49 11.64
N PHE A 346 -4.51 2.05 10.39
CA PHE A 346 -4.73 0.64 10.07
C PHE A 346 -4.00 0.27 8.78
N ILE A 347 -3.06 -0.66 8.89
CA ILE A 347 -2.35 -1.28 7.77
C ILE A 347 -2.17 -2.76 8.06
N ASP A 348 -2.86 -3.61 7.29
CA ASP A 348 -2.86 -5.06 7.51
C ASP A 348 -3.18 -5.82 6.20
N GLN A 349 -3.17 -7.15 6.27
CA GLN A 349 -3.72 -8.05 5.27
C GLN A 349 -4.92 -8.83 5.89
N PRO A 350 -6.05 -8.16 6.13
CA PRO A 350 -7.24 -8.77 6.72
C PRO A 350 -8.05 -9.57 5.69
N LEU A 351 -8.92 -10.45 6.18
CA LEU A 351 -9.98 -11.04 5.37
C LEU A 351 -11.15 -10.05 5.28
N GLY A 352 -11.65 -9.78 4.08
CA GLY A 352 -12.79 -8.88 3.96
C GLY A 352 -13.36 -8.73 2.56
N VAL A 353 -14.31 -7.80 2.50
CA VAL A 353 -14.95 -7.33 1.27
C VAL A 353 -14.75 -5.83 1.18
N ARG A 354 -14.27 -5.37 0.04
CA ARG A 354 -14.02 -3.96 -0.26
C ARG A 354 -14.66 -3.58 -1.59
N PHE A 355 -15.43 -2.50 -1.56
CA PHE A 355 -15.89 -1.79 -2.74
C PHE A 355 -15.05 -0.53 -2.90
N PHE A 356 -14.54 -0.30 -4.09
CA PHE A 356 -13.71 0.86 -4.37
C PHE A 356 -13.83 1.29 -5.83
N GLY A 357 -13.46 2.51 -6.09
CA GLY A 357 -13.51 3.05 -7.43
C GLY A 357 -13.10 4.51 -7.46
N ASN A 358 -13.26 5.09 -8.64
CA ASN A 358 -12.97 6.50 -8.87
C ASN A 358 -14.07 7.20 -9.65
N ARG A 359 -14.05 8.54 -9.63
CA ARG A 359 -14.99 9.42 -10.32
C ARG A 359 -14.29 10.68 -10.81
N ASP A 360 -14.88 11.28 -11.84
CA ASP A 360 -14.45 12.54 -12.43
C ASP A 360 -12.99 12.48 -12.92
N ASN A 361 -12.68 11.46 -13.73
CA ASN A 361 -11.34 11.24 -14.26
C ASN A 361 -10.29 11.09 -13.13
N ASN A 362 -10.59 10.23 -12.17
CA ASN A 362 -9.76 9.93 -11.00
C ASN A 362 -9.59 11.10 -10.01
N ARG A 363 -10.40 12.15 -10.10
CA ARG A 363 -10.34 13.26 -9.14
C ARG A 363 -10.84 12.86 -7.75
N TYR A 364 -11.86 12.00 -7.71
CA TYR A 364 -12.38 11.42 -6.48
C TYR A 364 -12.15 9.93 -6.48
N GLN A 365 -11.65 9.40 -5.36
CA GLN A 365 -11.54 7.97 -5.13
C GLN A 365 -12.26 7.62 -3.84
N TYR A 366 -12.84 6.44 -3.76
CA TYR A 366 -13.50 5.96 -2.57
C TYR A 366 -13.16 4.52 -2.27
N ASN A 367 -13.24 4.18 -0.98
CA ASN A 367 -13.23 2.81 -0.48
C ASN A 367 -14.34 2.67 0.56
N VAL A 368 -15.09 1.59 0.48
CA VAL A 368 -16.00 1.14 1.55
C VAL A 368 -15.69 -0.31 1.81
N GLY A 369 -15.36 -0.67 3.03
CA GLY A 369 -14.91 -2.01 3.35
C GLY A 369 -15.42 -2.53 4.69
N TRP A 370 -15.57 -3.84 4.74
CA TRP A 370 -15.69 -4.61 5.96
C TRP A 370 -14.57 -5.63 6.00
N PHE A 371 -13.81 -5.58 7.08
CA PHE A 371 -12.68 -6.48 7.30
C PHE A 371 -12.83 -7.20 8.63
N ARG A 372 -12.32 -8.41 8.68
CA ARG A 372 -12.13 -9.19 9.88
C ARG A 372 -10.67 -9.56 10.01
N ARG A 373 -10.07 -9.23 11.15
CA ARG A 373 -8.65 -9.48 11.37
C ARG A 373 -8.36 -10.98 11.50
N LEU A 374 -7.20 -11.39 10.97
CA LEU A 374 -6.64 -12.71 11.19
C LEU A 374 -5.73 -12.69 12.42
N GLU A 375 -5.60 -13.83 13.09
CA GLU A 375 -4.52 -14.02 14.05
C GLU A 375 -3.18 -13.95 13.33
N LYS A 376 -2.18 -13.42 14.03
CA LYS A 376 -0.81 -13.39 13.53
C LYS A 376 0.01 -14.50 14.19
N ASP A 377 1.00 -15.00 13.48
CA ASP A 377 2.02 -15.85 14.07
C ASP A 377 2.93 -15.02 14.98
N THR A 378 3.08 -15.44 16.22
CA THR A 378 3.80 -14.73 17.29
C THR A 378 5.22 -14.31 16.89
N ASN A 379 5.93 -15.15 16.15
CA ASN A 379 7.37 -15.00 15.92
C ASN A 379 7.70 -14.34 14.57
N SER A 380 6.78 -14.38 13.62
CA SER A 380 6.96 -13.78 12.29
C SER A 380 6.07 -12.56 12.04
N GLY A 381 4.98 -12.38 12.81
CA GLY A 381 3.98 -11.34 12.57
C GLY A 381 3.13 -11.56 11.30
N LEU A 382 3.29 -12.70 10.64
CA LEU A 382 2.54 -13.06 9.44
C LEU A 382 1.17 -13.62 9.78
N ASN A 383 0.24 -13.60 8.82
CA ASN A 383 -1.09 -14.21 9.01
C ASN A 383 -1.00 -15.70 9.36
N ASP A 384 -1.67 -16.11 10.40
CA ASP A 384 -1.84 -17.53 10.77
C ASP A 384 -3.24 -18.01 10.40
N ILE A 385 -3.40 -18.51 9.18
CA ILE A 385 -4.67 -19.07 8.70
C ILE A 385 -5.03 -20.41 9.37
N GLY A 386 -4.12 -20.99 10.15
CA GLY A 386 -4.35 -22.19 10.96
C GLY A 386 -5.19 -21.91 12.20
N LYS A 387 -5.25 -20.67 12.66
CA LYS A 387 -6.03 -20.22 13.82
C LYS A 387 -7.42 -19.72 13.43
N PRO A 388 -8.39 -19.72 14.36
CA PRO A 388 -9.68 -19.06 14.14
C PRO A 388 -9.50 -17.57 13.85
N LEU A 389 -10.43 -16.99 13.08
CA LEU A 389 -10.47 -15.53 12.87
C LEU A 389 -10.74 -14.82 14.20
N ARG A 390 -10.09 -13.69 14.39
CA ARG A 390 -10.36 -12.81 15.55
C ARG A 390 -11.82 -12.34 15.52
N ASN A 391 -12.42 -12.17 16.69
CA ASN A 391 -13.74 -11.57 16.81
C ASN A 391 -13.66 -10.03 16.82
N GLU A 392 -12.97 -9.49 15.85
CA GLU A 392 -12.72 -8.07 15.64
C GLU A 392 -13.09 -7.71 14.20
N ASN A 393 -14.11 -6.87 14.04
CA ASN A 393 -14.62 -6.43 12.75
C ASN A 393 -14.29 -4.95 12.57
N ILE A 394 -13.79 -4.59 11.41
CA ILE A 394 -13.43 -3.23 11.05
C ILE A 394 -14.29 -2.81 9.85
N PHE A 395 -15.13 -1.80 10.05
CA PHE A 395 -15.91 -1.17 8.99
C PHE A 395 -15.28 0.18 8.67
N LEU A 396 -15.08 0.46 7.40
CA LEU A 396 -14.45 1.71 7.00
C LEU A 396 -15.06 2.32 5.75
N ALA A 397 -14.93 3.64 5.67
CA ALA A 397 -15.19 4.41 4.47
C ALA A 397 -14.12 5.50 4.33
N ASN A 398 -13.50 5.57 3.16
CA ASN A 398 -12.54 6.59 2.78
C ASN A 398 -13.03 7.33 1.54
N LEU A 399 -12.86 8.63 1.54
CA LEU A 399 -13.06 9.48 0.36
C LEU A 399 -11.79 10.30 0.13
N TYR A 400 -11.22 10.19 -1.05
CA TYR A 400 -10.05 10.96 -1.48
C TYR A 400 -10.48 11.99 -2.51
N GLN A 401 -9.95 13.19 -2.40
CA GLN A 401 -10.07 14.24 -3.40
C GLN A 401 -8.67 14.65 -3.85
N GLN A 402 -8.34 14.37 -5.10
CA GLN A 402 -7.10 14.82 -5.72
C GLN A 402 -7.17 16.30 -6.09
N ASP A 403 -6.00 16.93 -6.18
CA ASP A 403 -5.85 18.35 -6.52
C ASP A 403 -6.69 19.29 -5.65
N THR A 404 -6.81 18.94 -4.35
CA THR A 404 -7.47 19.79 -3.37
C THR A 404 -6.56 20.97 -3.01
N PHE A 405 -7.08 22.20 -3.08
CA PHE A 405 -6.38 23.47 -2.88
C PHE A 405 -5.37 23.79 -3.99
N VAL A 406 -4.48 22.87 -4.36
CA VAL A 406 -3.48 23.00 -5.44
C VAL A 406 -3.27 21.66 -6.15
N PRO A 407 -2.87 21.69 -7.45
CA PRO A 407 -2.48 20.47 -8.15
C PRO A 407 -1.38 19.70 -7.43
N GLY A 408 -1.54 18.38 -7.31
CA GLY A 408 -0.58 17.50 -6.67
C GLY A 408 -0.79 17.30 -5.15
N PHE A 409 -1.84 17.89 -4.55
CA PHE A 409 -2.20 17.64 -3.15
C PHE A 409 -3.52 16.89 -3.04
N THR A 410 -3.51 15.76 -2.35
CA THR A 410 -4.67 14.89 -2.12
C THR A 410 -5.15 15.03 -0.69
N LEU A 411 -6.44 15.30 -0.50
CA LEU A 411 -7.12 15.28 0.79
C LEU A 411 -7.92 13.98 0.93
N GLN A 412 -7.90 13.38 2.12
CA GLN A 412 -8.66 12.18 2.46
C GLN A 412 -9.47 12.39 3.72
N GLY A 413 -10.78 12.12 3.64
CA GLY A 413 -11.64 11.91 4.80
C GLY A 413 -11.78 10.41 5.08
N THR A 414 -11.71 10.02 6.34
CA THR A 414 -11.73 8.61 6.78
C THR A 414 -12.66 8.44 7.96
N ILE A 415 -13.52 7.43 7.92
CA ILE A 415 -14.30 6.93 9.05
C ILE A 415 -14.00 5.45 9.20
N VAL A 416 -13.61 5.03 10.40
CA VAL A 416 -13.40 3.62 10.72
C VAL A 416 -14.13 3.30 12.02
N TYR A 417 -14.90 2.20 12.01
CA TYR A 417 -15.54 1.66 13.19
C TYR A 417 -14.93 0.29 13.51
N ASP A 418 -14.28 0.20 14.66
CA ASP A 418 -13.66 -1.02 15.18
C ASP A 418 -14.58 -1.62 16.24
N ASP A 419 -15.15 -2.78 15.92
CA ASP A 419 -16.05 -3.56 16.78
C ASP A 419 -15.33 -4.84 17.25
N ASN A 420 -14.60 -4.72 18.34
CA ASN A 420 -13.94 -5.86 18.97
C ASN A 420 -14.88 -6.49 19.99
N ARG A 421 -15.24 -7.75 19.75
CA ARG A 421 -16.11 -8.57 20.62
C ARG A 421 -15.37 -9.77 21.20
N GLU A 422 -14.06 -9.66 21.31
CA GLU A 422 -13.26 -10.67 21.97
C GLU A 422 -13.57 -10.70 23.45
N ASN A 423 -13.95 -11.86 23.94
CA ASN A 423 -14.23 -12.14 25.33
C ASN A 423 -13.84 -13.59 25.66
N GLY A 424 -13.87 -13.95 26.91
CA GLY A 424 -13.59 -15.32 27.34
C GLY A 424 -12.34 -15.42 28.20
N GLY A 425 -11.64 -16.54 28.13
CA GLY A 425 -10.43 -16.77 28.92
C GLY A 425 -9.19 -16.08 28.37
N PRO A 426 -8.10 -16.12 29.14
CA PRO A 426 -6.81 -15.58 28.67
C PRO A 426 -6.35 -16.22 27.37
N TYR A 427 -5.76 -15.41 26.49
CA TYR A 427 -5.15 -15.90 25.24
C TYR A 427 -3.64 -15.97 25.39
N TYR A 428 -3.07 -17.10 25.01
CA TYR A 428 -1.63 -17.34 25.08
C TYR A 428 -1.06 -17.51 23.68
N ASP A 429 0.10 -16.91 23.45
CA ASP A 429 0.87 -17.09 22.24
C ASP A 429 1.53 -18.48 22.16
N LYS A 430 2.15 -18.83 21.04
CA LYS A 430 2.83 -20.12 20.90
C LYS A 430 4.08 -20.27 21.77
N ASN A 431 4.58 -19.20 22.38
CA ASN A 431 5.71 -19.19 23.30
C ASN A 431 5.26 -19.33 24.78
N GLY A 432 3.94 -19.30 25.01
CA GLY A 432 3.31 -19.45 26.33
C GLY A 432 3.07 -18.15 27.07
N PHE A 433 3.33 -16.98 26.46
CA PHE A 433 3.01 -15.70 27.08
C PHE A 433 1.55 -15.32 26.86
N GLN A 434 0.96 -14.72 27.87
CA GLN A 434 -0.35 -14.11 27.76
C GLN A 434 -0.23 -12.83 26.94
N VAL A 435 -0.99 -12.71 25.86
CA VAL A 435 -0.90 -11.58 24.93
C VAL A 435 -2.21 -10.82 24.79
N ARG A 436 -3.28 -11.33 25.34
CA ARG A 436 -4.61 -10.73 25.37
C ARG A 436 -5.22 -10.97 26.73
N PRO A 437 -5.62 -9.93 27.43
CA PRO A 437 -5.65 -8.51 27.07
C PRO A 437 -4.28 -7.83 27.11
N ALA A 438 -4.26 -6.49 27.12
CA ALA A 438 -3.07 -5.75 27.52
C ALA A 438 -2.66 -6.14 28.95
N VAL A 439 -1.36 -6.16 29.22
CA VAL A 439 -0.77 -6.78 30.42
C VAL A 439 -0.96 -5.93 31.68
N ILE A 440 -2.18 -5.56 32.02
CA ILE A 440 -2.48 -4.76 33.18
C ILE A 440 -3.74 -5.29 33.87
N GLY A 441 -3.59 -5.78 35.08
CA GLY A 441 -4.67 -6.09 36.02
C GLY A 441 -5.48 -7.31 35.62
N ASP A 442 -6.40 -7.18 34.70
CA ASP A 442 -7.31 -8.24 34.30
C ASP A 442 -6.64 -9.26 33.36
N VAL A 443 -7.02 -10.51 33.55
CA VAL A 443 -6.45 -11.65 32.78
C VAL A 443 -7.36 -12.13 31.63
N VAL A 444 -8.43 -11.38 31.33
CA VAL A 444 -9.41 -11.75 30.31
C VAL A 444 -9.56 -10.65 29.24
N PRO A 445 -9.78 -11.01 27.98
CA PRO A 445 -10.06 -10.04 26.92
C PRO A 445 -11.32 -9.22 27.18
N HIS A 446 -11.34 -7.98 26.70
CA HIS A 446 -12.46 -7.04 26.84
C HIS A 446 -13.08 -6.74 25.50
N THR A 447 -14.39 -6.45 25.50
CA THR A 447 -15.04 -5.93 24.30
C THR A 447 -14.88 -4.40 24.24
N TYR A 448 -14.69 -3.87 23.03
CA TYR A 448 -14.69 -2.42 22.81
C TYR A 448 -15.29 -2.07 21.45
N GLN A 449 -15.90 -0.89 21.38
CA GLN A 449 -16.38 -0.30 20.14
C GLN A 449 -15.84 1.11 20.06
N VAL A 450 -15.06 1.38 19.02
CA VAL A 450 -14.42 2.68 18.82
C VAL A 450 -14.58 3.15 17.39
N THR A 451 -15.03 4.39 17.24
CA THR A 451 -15.12 5.08 15.95
C THR A 451 -13.94 6.02 15.82
N TYR A 452 -13.20 5.90 14.75
CA TYR A 452 -12.14 6.81 14.37
C TYR A 452 -12.62 7.73 13.26
N LEU A 453 -12.42 9.03 13.44
CA LEU A 453 -12.65 10.05 12.41
C LEU A 453 -11.31 10.64 12.01
N GLY A 454 -10.97 10.58 10.74
CA GLY A 454 -9.69 11.00 10.20
C GLY A 454 -9.80 12.03 9.10
N LEU A 455 -8.88 13.00 9.11
CA LEU A 455 -8.63 13.91 8.01
C LEU A 455 -7.14 13.88 7.69
N ASN A 456 -6.80 13.43 6.48
CA ASN A 456 -5.43 13.21 6.07
C ASN A 456 -5.14 14.00 4.78
N GLY A 457 -3.94 14.50 4.63
CA GLY A 457 -3.48 15.16 3.41
C GLY A 457 -2.06 14.74 3.06
N ASP A 458 -1.82 14.50 1.77
CA ASP A 458 -0.48 14.19 1.25
C ASP A 458 -0.29 14.81 -0.13
N GLY A 459 0.88 15.37 -0.39
CA GLY A 459 1.19 15.93 -1.70
C GLY A 459 2.32 16.93 -1.69
N HIS A 460 2.43 17.68 -2.79
CA HIS A 460 3.54 18.64 -2.98
C HIS A 460 3.04 19.99 -3.54
N PHE A 461 3.78 21.02 -3.20
CA PHE A 461 3.60 22.42 -3.63
C PHE A 461 4.95 22.91 -4.20
N GLY A 462 5.17 22.68 -5.47
CA GLY A 462 6.48 22.91 -6.07
C GLY A 462 7.54 21.97 -5.47
N ARG A 463 8.49 22.50 -4.71
CA ARG A 463 9.53 21.70 -4.02
C ARG A 463 9.19 21.33 -2.58
N TRP A 464 8.09 21.83 -2.05
CA TRP A 464 7.60 21.47 -0.73
C TRP A 464 6.76 20.21 -0.82
N ASN A 465 7.01 19.25 0.06
CA ASN A 465 6.14 18.10 0.27
C ASN A 465 5.52 18.22 1.66
N VAL A 466 4.23 17.95 1.75
CA VAL A 466 3.47 18.03 2.99
C VAL A 466 2.67 16.75 3.16
N SER A 467 2.81 16.11 4.31
CA SER A 467 1.97 15.00 4.74
C SER A 467 1.46 15.30 6.13
N ALA A 468 0.15 15.26 6.33
CA ALA A 468 -0.46 15.54 7.63
C ALA A 468 -1.65 14.63 7.88
N ALA A 469 -1.90 14.32 9.15
CA ALA A 469 -3.05 13.54 9.57
C ALA A 469 -3.56 14.01 10.93
N LEU A 470 -4.90 14.03 11.06
CA LEU A 470 -5.63 14.25 12.28
C LEU A 470 -6.61 13.10 12.49
N TYR A 471 -6.62 12.53 13.69
CA TYR A 471 -7.58 11.50 14.08
C TYR A 471 -8.20 11.81 15.43
N GLY A 472 -9.51 11.57 15.55
CA GLY A 472 -10.22 11.48 16.80
C GLY A 472 -10.74 10.05 16.99
N ALA A 473 -10.62 9.50 18.19
CA ALA A 473 -11.14 8.18 18.56
C ALA A 473 -12.22 8.34 19.65
N PHE A 474 -13.41 7.80 19.39
CA PHE A 474 -14.58 7.93 20.26
C PHE A 474 -15.27 6.58 20.42
N GLY A 475 -15.53 6.18 21.67
CA GLY A 475 -16.16 4.88 21.88
C GLY A 475 -16.24 4.47 23.32
N THR A 476 -16.27 3.15 23.52
CA THR A 476 -16.33 2.56 24.86
C THR A 476 -15.52 1.28 24.94
N VAL A 477 -14.89 1.05 26.09
CA VAL A 477 -14.30 -0.24 26.50
C VAL A 477 -15.16 -0.80 27.62
N SER A 478 -15.58 -2.05 27.51
CA SER A 478 -16.51 -2.69 28.46
C SER A 478 -15.94 -2.77 29.90
N HIS A 479 -14.63 -2.90 29.98
CA HIS A 479 -13.92 -2.99 31.27
C HIS A 479 -12.47 -2.56 31.09
N ASP A 480 -12.07 -1.50 31.76
CA ASP A 480 -10.67 -1.07 31.82
C ASP A 480 -9.96 -1.74 32.99
N PRO A 481 -8.77 -2.33 32.79
CA PRO A 481 -8.10 -3.08 33.85
C PRO A 481 -7.61 -2.23 35.04
N LEU A 482 -7.36 -0.94 34.85
CA LEU A 482 -6.96 -0.04 35.91
C LEU A 482 -8.17 0.61 36.62
N ALA A 483 -9.11 1.13 35.83
CA ALA A 483 -10.33 1.75 36.35
C ALA A 483 -11.30 0.73 36.93
N GLN A 484 -11.19 -0.57 36.59
CA GLN A 484 -12.07 -1.66 37.03
C GLN A 484 -13.56 -1.40 36.72
N GLN A 485 -13.82 -0.68 35.64
CA GLN A 485 -15.17 -0.31 35.18
C GLN A 485 -15.18 -0.09 33.65
N LYS A 486 -16.41 0.09 33.14
CA LYS A 486 -16.58 0.57 31.75
C LYS A 486 -16.06 2.00 31.66
N VAL A 487 -15.29 2.27 30.59
CA VAL A 487 -14.75 3.61 30.31
C VAL A 487 -15.18 4.11 28.93
N ASN A 488 -15.25 5.42 28.78
CA ASN A 488 -15.48 6.09 27.51
C ASN A 488 -14.14 6.47 26.90
N VAL A 489 -13.96 6.18 25.62
CA VAL A 489 -12.79 6.56 24.83
C VAL A 489 -13.01 7.94 24.24
N GLU A 490 -12.11 8.88 24.52
CA GLU A 490 -12.06 10.23 23.96
C GLU A 490 -10.59 10.59 23.73
N ALA A 491 -10.04 10.22 22.56
CA ALA A 491 -8.61 10.35 22.29
C ALA A 491 -8.33 11.01 20.94
N GLY A 492 -7.14 11.57 20.79
CA GLY A 492 -6.74 12.30 19.60
C GLY A 492 -5.30 12.04 19.16
N TYR A 493 -5.08 12.16 17.85
CA TYR A 493 -3.78 12.02 17.22
C TYR A 493 -3.61 13.09 16.15
N ALA A 494 -2.44 13.72 16.12
CA ALA A 494 -2.08 14.71 15.13
C ALA A 494 -0.62 14.49 14.68
N VAL A 495 -0.37 14.53 13.39
CA VAL A 495 0.99 14.48 12.84
C VAL A 495 1.09 15.36 11.59
N ALA A 496 2.23 15.97 11.41
CA ALA A 496 2.60 16.65 10.17
C ALA A 496 4.09 16.42 9.90
N GLU A 497 4.40 16.10 8.66
CA GLU A 497 5.76 16.06 8.12
C GLU A 497 5.84 16.97 6.91
N VAL A 498 6.74 17.92 6.94
CA VAL A 498 7.00 18.88 5.86
C VAL A 498 8.43 18.69 5.38
N SER A 499 8.63 18.56 4.08
CA SER A 499 9.97 18.46 3.50
C SER A 499 10.16 19.39 2.30
N TYR A 500 11.41 19.70 2.03
CA TYR A 500 11.83 20.52 0.89
C TYR A 500 12.90 19.80 0.08
N ASP A 501 12.72 19.77 -1.23
CA ASP A 501 13.59 19.08 -2.18
C ASP A 501 14.63 20.04 -2.79
N PHE A 502 15.92 19.75 -2.56
CA PHE A 502 17.09 20.42 -3.17
C PHE A 502 17.72 19.52 -4.25
N ASP A 503 16.93 18.93 -5.13
CA ASP A 503 17.31 17.95 -6.14
C ASP A 503 17.83 16.63 -5.53
N TRP A 504 19.14 16.57 -5.20
CA TRP A 504 19.77 15.38 -4.61
C TRP A 504 19.60 15.27 -3.09
N LEU A 505 19.13 16.32 -2.43
CA LEU A 505 18.94 16.40 -0.98
C LEU A 505 17.51 16.79 -0.64
N ARG A 506 16.84 16.01 0.18
CA ARG A 506 15.57 16.34 0.83
C ARG A 506 15.81 16.58 2.31
N VAL A 507 15.32 17.70 2.82
CA VAL A 507 15.30 17.99 4.27
C VAL A 507 13.86 17.96 4.73
N ARG A 508 13.59 17.34 5.88
CA ARG A 508 12.25 17.22 6.46
C ARG A 508 12.21 17.61 7.93
N GLY A 509 11.05 18.11 8.35
CA GLY A 509 10.69 18.37 9.73
C GLY A 509 9.40 17.66 10.07
N THR A 510 9.34 16.99 11.21
CA THR A 510 8.18 16.20 11.65
C THR A 510 7.74 16.63 13.03
N GLY A 511 6.43 16.80 13.22
CA GLY A 511 5.79 16.96 14.52
C GLY A 511 4.69 15.91 14.69
N LEU A 512 4.67 15.22 15.83
CA LEU A 512 3.65 14.23 16.18
C LEU A 512 3.16 14.46 17.60
N PHE A 513 1.86 14.34 17.79
CA PHE A 513 1.22 14.35 19.11
C PHE A 513 0.11 13.30 19.17
N GLN A 514 0.20 12.44 20.16
CA GLN A 514 -0.77 11.41 20.50
C GLN A 514 -1.19 11.62 21.95
N THR A 515 -2.48 11.77 22.20
CA THR A 515 -2.98 11.96 23.56
C THR A 515 -2.65 10.76 24.45
N GLY A 516 -2.39 11.02 25.71
CA GLY A 516 -2.18 10.02 26.76
C GLY A 516 -3.21 10.16 27.87
N ASP A 517 -3.53 9.06 28.53
CA ASP A 517 -4.48 9.07 29.61
C ASP A 517 -3.93 9.77 30.85
N SER A 518 -4.72 10.71 31.40
CA SER A 518 -4.31 11.58 32.49
C SER A 518 -4.73 11.04 33.88
N ASN A 519 -5.75 10.19 33.89
CA ASN A 519 -6.25 9.60 35.14
C ASN A 519 -6.79 8.17 34.91
N PRO A 520 -5.93 7.15 35.01
CA PRO A 520 -6.29 5.77 34.66
C PRO A 520 -7.33 5.12 35.59
N PHE A 521 -7.85 5.84 36.59
CA PHE A 521 -8.86 5.35 37.54
C PHE A 521 -10.25 5.95 37.35
N ASP A 522 -10.42 6.87 36.42
CA ASP A 522 -11.73 7.47 36.15
C ASP A 522 -12.52 6.72 35.08
N GLY A 523 -13.66 7.26 34.66
CA GLY A 523 -14.52 6.66 33.63
C GLY A 523 -14.15 7.02 32.18
N LYS A 524 -12.95 7.57 31.95
CA LYS A 524 -12.47 8.00 30.64
C LYS A 524 -11.12 7.39 30.32
N ALA A 525 -10.91 7.02 29.08
CA ALA A 525 -9.64 6.58 28.54
C ALA A 525 -9.23 7.54 27.41
N ASN A 526 -8.25 8.39 27.68
CA ASN A 526 -7.86 9.47 26.78
C ASN A 526 -6.58 9.18 25.96
N GLY A 527 -5.98 8.02 26.12
CA GLY A 527 -4.82 7.60 25.35
C GLY A 527 -5.22 7.14 23.95
N PHE A 528 -4.72 7.79 22.91
CA PHE A 528 -4.98 7.32 21.56
C PHE A 528 -4.26 5.99 21.30
N ASP A 529 -4.97 5.03 20.75
CA ASP A 529 -4.40 3.77 20.29
C ASP A 529 -4.97 3.44 18.90
N ALA A 530 -4.08 3.24 17.92
CA ALA A 530 -4.46 2.87 16.58
C ALA A 530 -4.86 1.39 16.52
N ILE A 531 -5.56 0.98 15.47
CA ILE A 531 -6.01 -0.40 15.28
C ILE A 531 -4.83 -1.33 15.04
N PHE A 532 -4.06 -1.07 13.98
CA PHE A 532 -2.86 -1.84 13.64
C PHE A 532 -1.96 -0.98 12.72
N GLU A 533 -1.16 -0.13 13.32
CA GLU A 533 -0.35 0.85 12.61
C GLU A 533 1.05 0.37 12.26
N ASN A 534 1.61 0.97 11.20
CA ASN A 534 3.03 0.93 10.87
C ASN A 534 3.44 2.30 10.31
N PRO A 535 3.64 3.31 11.19
CA PRO A 535 3.82 4.70 10.79
C PRO A 535 5.03 4.92 9.89
N GLN A 536 4.84 5.55 8.75
CA GLN A 536 5.88 5.88 7.77
C GLN A 536 6.25 7.37 7.83
N ILE A 537 6.71 7.82 8.99
CA ILE A 537 7.08 9.21 9.31
C ILE A 537 8.34 9.27 10.17
N ALA A 538 8.95 10.43 10.30
CA ALA A 538 10.10 10.71 11.19
C ALA A 538 11.26 9.69 11.05
N GLY A 539 11.55 9.26 9.82
CA GLY A 539 12.59 8.28 9.53
C GLY A 539 12.24 6.85 9.91
N ALA A 540 11.00 6.46 9.67
CA ALA A 540 10.38 5.20 10.05
C ALA A 540 11.28 3.96 9.94
N ASP A 541 11.89 3.69 8.82
CA ASP A 541 12.63 2.44 8.60
C ASP A 541 14.02 2.42 9.25
N THR A 542 14.50 3.53 9.75
CA THR A 542 15.87 3.69 10.24
C THR A 542 15.95 4.06 11.70
N SER A 543 14.93 4.71 12.26
CA SER A 543 14.91 5.23 13.62
C SER A 543 14.70 4.15 14.68
N TYR A 544 15.28 4.35 15.85
CA TYR A 544 15.11 3.46 17.00
C TYR A 544 13.67 3.50 17.54
N TRP A 545 13.06 4.68 17.58
CA TRP A 545 11.76 4.91 18.20
C TRP A 545 10.62 4.08 17.57
N ILE A 546 10.72 3.69 16.33
CA ILE A 546 9.69 2.94 15.63
C ILE A 546 9.91 1.42 15.67
N ARG A 547 11.12 0.96 15.96
CA ARG A 547 11.48 -0.46 15.87
C ARG A 547 11.48 -1.16 17.20
N GLN A 548 11.59 -0.43 18.31
CA GLN A 548 11.90 -1.01 19.60
C GLN A 548 10.71 -0.99 20.55
N ALA A 549 10.46 -2.10 21.20
CA ALA A 549 9.58 -2.16 22.35
C ALA A 549 10.36 -1.83 23.62
N VAL A 550 9.73 -1.12 24.54
CA VAL A 550 10.25 -0.87 25.87
C VAL A 550 9.49 -1.78 26.84
N PRO A 551 10.05 -2.92 27.28
CA PRO A 551 9.37 -3.86 28.15
C PRO A 551 9.15 -3.30 29.56
N LEU A 552 8.04 -3.68 30.17
CA LEU A 552 7.72 -3.43 31.59
C LEU A 552 7.98 -4.65 32.44
N ILE A 553 8.06 -4.46 33.76
CA ILE A 553 8.12 -5.56 34.73
C ILE A 553 6.88 -6.45 34.59
N GLY A 554 7.07 -7.76 34.66
CA GLY A 554 5.98 -8.73 34.59
C GLY A 554 5.69 -9.28 33.19
N GLY A 555 6.57 -9.04 32.23
CA GLY A 555 6.44 -9.59 30.87
C GLY A 555 5.63 -8.72 29.92
N GLY A 556 5.09 -7.60 30.40
CA GLY A 556 4.48 -6.58 29.55
C GLY A 556 5.51 -5.68 28.91
N GLY A 557 5.11 -4.99 27.84
CA GLY A 557 5.95 -4.03 27.15
C GLY A 557 5.22 -2.71 26.93
N VAL A 558 5.95 -1.61 26.96
CA VAL A 558 5.53 -0.39 26.28
C VAL A 558 6.05 -0.49 24.86
N ALA A 559 5.20 -0.87 23.94
CA ALA A 559 5.53 -0.75 22.55
C ALA A 559 5.50 0.72 22.17
N LEU A 560 6.57 1.19 21.53
CA LEU A 560 6.67 2.57 21.07
C LEU A 560 6.25 2.68 19.59
N SER A 561 5.91 1.58 18.97
CA SER A 561 5.13 1.51 17.72
C SER A 561 4.29 0.24 17.70
N GLY A 562 3.36 0.18 16.75
CA GLY A 562 2.51 -0.97 16.56
C GLY A 562 3.23 -2.27 16.25
N ARG A 563 4.43 -2.21 15.68
CA ARG A 563 5.18 -3.38 15.20
C ARG A 563 6.61 -3.45 15.70
N ASN A 564 6.97 -3.15 16.86
CA ASN A 564 8.34 -3.11 17.39
C ASN A 564 8.94 -1.71 17.48
N GLY A 565 8.14 -0.67 17.36
CA GLY A 565 8.64 0.70 17.46
C GLY A 565 8.18 1.41 18.74
N VAL A 566 8.25 2.72 18.73
CA VAL A 566 8.21 3.59 19.91
C VAL A 566 6.89 4.34 20.06
N LEU A 567 5.76 3.89 19.48
CA LEU A 567 4.45 4.45 19.81
C LEU A 567 4.01 3.94 21.17
N ALA A 568 3.65 4.85 22.05
CA ALA A 568 3.30 4.52 23.42
C ALA A 568 1.99 3.73 23.48
N SER A 569 2.09 2.44 23.63
CA SER A 569 0.99 1.52 23.87
C SER A 569 1.39 0.54 24.96
N LEU A 570 0.48 0.22 25.85
CA LEU A 570 0.69 -0.75 26.92
C LEU A 570 0.28 -2.16 26.51
N ARG A 571 0.06 -2.42 25.23
CA ARG A 571 -0.19 -3.77 24.73
C ARG A 571 1.07 -4.61 24.77
N SER A 572 0.93 -5.89 25.09
CA SER A 572 2.04 -6.84 25.00
C SER A 572 2.46 -7.10 23.56
N SER A 573 1.52 -7.04 22.62
CA SER A 573 1.73 -7.20 21.20
C SER A 573 0.61 -6.54 20.38
N LYS A 574 0.94 -5.84 19.33
CA LYS A 574 -0.07 -5.36 18.35
C LYS A 574 -0.57 -6.52 17.48
N ASP A 575 0.25 -7.54 17.25
CA ASP A 575 -0.11 -8.67 16.40
C ASP A 575 -1.23 -9.52 17.02
N GLU A 576 -1.14 -9.80 18.32
CA GLU A 576 -2.07 -10.67 19.04
C GLU A 576 -2.80 -9.99 20.20
N GLY A 577 -2.39 -8.78 20.62
CA GLY A 577 -2.98 -8.02 21.72
C GLY A 577 -4.28 -7.31 21.37
N GLN A 578 -4.87 -6.65 22.36
CA GLN A 578 -6.02 -5.75 22.22
C GLN A 578 -5.62 -4.29 22.33
N ALA A 579 -6.46 -3.38 21.83
CA ALA A 579 -6.28 -1.94 22.03
C ALA A 579 -6.27 -1.57 23.52
N ASN A 580 -5.45 -0.57 23.86
CA ASN A 580 -5.39 -0.01 25.20
C ASN A 580 -5.41 1.52 25.13
N PHE A 581 -6.53 2.11 25.53
CA PHE A 581 -6.72 3.56 25.54
C PHE A 581 -6.28 4.22 26.86
N THR A 582 -5.79 3.42 27.83
CA THR A 582 -5.18 3.89 29.10
C THR A 582 -3.65 3.90 28.94
N ASN A 583 -3.15 4.44 27.85
CA ASN A 583 -1.72 4.52 27.50
C ASN A 583 -1.16 5.92 27.75
N PRO A 584 0.17 6.08 27.81
CA PRO A 584 0.81 7.37 28.12
C PRO A 584 0.79 8.37 26.95
N GLY A 585 0.41 7.97 25.74
CA GLY A 585 0.56 8.82 24.55
C GLY A 585 2.01 9.20 24.24
N LEU A 586 2.21 9.91 23.12
CA LEU A 586 3.52 10.28 22.62
C LEU A 586 3.51 11.69 22.02
N ALA A 587 4.56 12.46 22.29
CA ALA A 587 4.91 13.66 21.52
C ALA A 587 6.30 13.48 20.90
N LEU A 588 6.47 13.91 19.64
CA LEU A 588 7.73 13.84 18.92
C LEU A 588 7.92 15.11 18.09
N ILE A 589 9.14 15.63 18.11
CA ILE A 589 9.62 16.62 17.14
C ILE A 589 10.89 16.05 16.52
N GLY A 590 10.94 16.03 15.20
CA GLY A 590 12.05 15.45 14.45
C GLY A 590 12.52 16.30 13.29
N ILE A 591 13.77 16.12 12.94
CA ILE A 591 14.36 16.59 11.69
C ILE A 591 15.05 15.42 10.99
N GLY A 592 15.03 15.44 9.67
CA GLY A 592 15.68 14.40 8.88
C GLY A 592 16.19 14.94 7.55
N ALA A 593 17.07 14.17 6.94
CA ALA A 593 17.57 14.44 5.61
C ALA A 593 17.80 13.15 4.84
N ASP A 594 17.46 13.18 3.55
CA ASP A 594 17.72 12.10 2.59
C ASP A 594 18.60 12.69 1.47
N ALA A 595 19.77 12.09 1.25
CA ALA A 595 20.72 12.55 0.26
C ALA A 595 21.01 11.45 -0.77
N ASP A 596 20.66 11.68 -2.02
CA ASP A 596 21.05 10.83 -3.15
C ASP A 596 22.49 11.18 -3.57
N LEU A 597 23.47 10.56 -2.89
CA LEU A 597 24.91 10.80 -3.11
C LEU A 597 25.33 10.45 -4.55
N THR A 598 24.73 9.39 -5.07
CA THR A 598 24.80 8.96 -6.46
C THR A 598 23.48 8.27 -6.82
N PRO A 599 23.19 7.97 -8.09
CA PRO A 599 21.98 7.18 -8.44
C PRO A 599 21.89 5.80 -7.76
N ARG A 600 23.02 5.27 -7.26
CA ARG A 600 23.09 3.97 -6.57
C ARG A 600 23.10 4.07 -5.06
N TRP A 601 23.50 5.21 -4.50
CA TRP A 601 23.71 5.38 -3.06
C TRP A 601 22.84 6.49 -2.51
N ARG A 602 22.01 6.16 -1.52
CA ARG A 602 21.23 7.12 -0.73
C ARG A 602 21.64 7.04 0.74
N LEU A 603 21.92 8.19 1.32
CA LEU A 603 22.16 8.36 2.75
C LEU A 603 20.93 8.99 3.40
N ILE A 604 20.49 8.45 4.54
CA ILE A 604 19.33 8.92 5.29
C ILE A 604 19.79 9.20 6.71
N GLY A 605 19.41 10.34 7.26
CA GLY A 605 19.72 10.72 8.66
C GLY A 605 18.50 11.28 9.36
N ASN A 606 18.31 10.97 10.66
CA ASN A 606 17.20 11.49 11.47
C ASN A 606 17.65 11.81 12.88
N LEU A 607 17.05 12.84 13.44
CA LEU A 607 17.17 13.26 14.84
C LEU A 607 15.77 13.55 15.37
N ASN A 608 15.30 12.78 16.34
CA ASN A 608 13.98 12.91 16.92
C ASN A 608 14.09 13.10 18.44
N GLN A 609 13.37 14.05 18.98
CA GLN A 609 13.19 14.22 20.43
C GLN A 609 11.80 13.74 20.81
N LEU A 610 11.72 12.90 21.86
CA LEU A 610 10.50 12.20 22.26
C LEU A 610 10.11 12.49 23.70
N TRP A 611 8.80 12.57 23.93
CA TRP A 611 8.19 12.73 25.26
C TRP A 611 6.94 11.87 25.36
N PHE A 612 6.65 11.37 26.57
CA PHE A 612 5.30 10.90 26.90
C PHE A 612 4.35 12.09 26.97
N ALA A 613 3.15 11.97 26.41
CA ALA A 613 2.12 13.00 26.55
C ALA A 613 1.59 13.06 28.00
N ASN A 614 1.43 11.90 28.63
CA ASN A 614 1.10 11.76 30.05
C ASN A 614 1.82 10.56 30.66
N THR A 615 2.09 10.57 31.96
CA THR A 615 2.80 9.49 32.64
C THR A 615 2.02 8.87 33.79
N SER A 616 0.73 9.22 33.95
CA SER A 616 -0.11 8.74 35.08
C SER A 616 -0.25 7.22 35.04
N SER A 617 -0.57 6.62 33.89
CA SER A 617 -0.67 5.17 33.73
C SER A 617 0.65 4.46 34.01
N LEU A 618 1.79 5.04 33.59
CA LEU A 618 3.12 4.49 33.87
C LEU A 618 3.44 4.52 35.39
N SER A 619 3.11 5.60 36.04
CA SER A 619 3.31 5.74 37.53
C SER A 619 2.55 4.68 38.29
N VAL A 620 1.31 4.41 37.89
CA VAL A 620 0.48 3.35 38.54
C VAL A 620 1.09 1.97 38.29
N LEU A 621 1.45 1.66 37.04
CA LEU A 621 2.02 0.38 36.67
C LEU A 621 3.35 0.08 37.34
N ARG A 622 4.16 1.10 37.51
CA ARG A 622 5.47 1.00 38.16
C ARG A 622 5.36 1.10 39.67
N GLN A 623 4.17 1.41 40.21
CA GLN A 623 3.95 1.66 41.62
C GLN A 623 4.96 2.66 42.21
N GLN A 624 5.25 3.71 41.47
CA GLN A 624 6.22 4.74 41.85
C GLN A 624 5.60 6.13 41.68
N GLY A 625 6.25 7.13 42.25
CA GLY A 625 5.83 8.52 42.16
C GLY A 625 5.88 9.08 40.71
N THR A 626 5.87 10.39 40.60
CA THR A 626 5.85 11.07 39.30
C THR A 626 7.01 10.66 38.43
N ILE A 627 6.70 10.23 37.23
CA ILE A 627 7.65 9.92 36.15
C ILE A 627 7.76 11.15 35.24
N SER A 628 8.97 11.55 34.88
CA SER A 628 9.21 12.62 33.91
C SER A 628 8.68 12.27 32.53
N ARG A 629 8.13 13.25 31.82
CA ARG A 629 7.68 13.04 30.42
C ARG A 629 8.83 12.86 29.43
N SER A 630 10.06 13.23 29.72
CA SER A 630 11.20 13.13 28.79
C SER A 630 11.56 11.68 28.52
N LEU A 631 11.21 11.16 27.33
CA LEU A 631 11.53 9.82 26.90
C LEU A 631 12.98 9.73 26.43
N GLY A 632 13.42 10.61 25.54
CA GLY A 632 14.81 10.64 25.07
C GLY A 632 14.98 11.22 23.68
N THR A 633 16.23 11.16 23.21
CA THR A 633 16.63 11.61 21.87
C THR A 633 17.05 10.41 21.04
N ASP A 634 16.41 10.26 19.88
CA ASP A 634 16.70 9.22 18.89
C ASP A 634 17.53 9.83 17.74
N VAL A 635 18.63 9.18 17.43
CA VAL A 635 19.50 9.54 16.30
C VAL A 635 19.68 8.32 15.43
N SER A 636 19.47 8.45 14.14
CA SER A 636 19.65 7.34 13.20
C SER A 636 20.32 7.76 11.90
N VAL A 637 21.01 6.80 11.30
CA VAL A 637 21.61 6.93 9.98
C VAL A 637 21.40 5.63 9.22
N ALA A 638 21.09 5.72 7.92
CA ALA A 638 21.00 4.58 7.04
C ALA A 638 21.67 4.85 5.70
N LEU A 639 22.22 3.80 5.12
CA LEU A 639 22.79 3.79 3.79
C LEU A 639 22.05 2.75 2.95
N GLN A 640 21.48 3.19 1.83
CA GLN A 640 20.83 2.33 0.86
C GLN A 640 21.70 2.23 -0.40
N TYR A 641 21.90 1.00 -0.88
CA TYR A 641 22.67 0.72 -2.09
C TYR A 641 21.83 -0.08 -3.10
N ARG A 642 21.78 0.41 -4.34
CA ARG A 642 21.07 -0.18 -5.48
C ARG A 642 22.05 -0.41 -6.62
N PRO A 643 22.72 -1.57 -6.72
CA PRO A 643 23.79 -1.81 -7.68
C PRO A 643 23.33 -1.70 -9.16
N LEU A 644 22.07 -2.06 -9.45
CA LEU A 644 21.53 -2.11 -10.80
C LEU A 644 20.67 -0.91 -11.18
N PHE A 645 20.64 0.17 -10.39
CA PHE A 645 19.72 1.32 -10.53
C PHE A 645 18.22 0.95 -10.47
N SER A 646 17.91 -0.28 -10.13
CA SER A 646 16.55 -0.80 -10.02
C SER A 646 16.26 -1.21 -8.58
N GLN A 647 15.03 -1.61 -8.33
CA GLN A 647 14.61 -2.15 -7.03
C GLN A 647 14.81 -3.68 -6.91
N ASN A 648 15.39 -4.33 -7.93
CA ASN A 648 15.60 -5.78 -7.90
C ASN A 648 16.65 -6.24 -6.90
N ILE A 649 17.65 -5.40 -6.63
CA ILE A 649 18.63 -5.64 -5.58
C ILE A 649 18.75 -4.37 -4.76
N VAL A 650 18.32 -4.43 -3.51
CA VAL A 650 18.43 -3.31 -2.57
C VAL A 650 19.11 -3.79 -1.29
N LEU A 651 20.19 -3.15 -0.92
CA LEU A 651 20.89 -3.36 0.34
C LEU A 651 20.72 -2.12 1.22
N ASN A 652 20.16 -2.32 2.40
CA ASN A 652 20.04 -1.28 3.41
C ASN A 652 20.88 -1.65 4.62
N ALA A 653 21.67 -0.69 5.12
CA ALA A 653 22.36 -0.79 6.39
C ALA A 653 22.00 0.43 7.23
N SER A 654 21.55 0.23 8.46
CA SER A 654 21.16 1.32 9.36
C SER A 654 21.70 1.12 10.77
N ALA A 655 21.97 2.24 11.42
CA ALA A 655 22.30 2.32 12.83
C ALA A 655 21.43 3.37 13.49
N ALA A 656 20.84 3.03 14.62
CA ALA A 656 20.00 3.93 15.40
C ALA A 656 20.37 3.87 16.88
N VAL A 657 20.24 4.99 17.56
CA VAL A 657 20.64 5.16 18.96
C VAL A 657 19.57 5.95 19.67
N LEU A 658 19.09 5.47 20.82
CA LEU A 658 18.23 6.21 21.73
C LEU A 658 19.03 6.59 22.98
N VAL A 659 19.23 7.89 23.17
CA VAL A 659 19.77 8.45 24.39
C VAL A 659 18.63 8.66 25.37
N PRO A 660 18.56 7.91 26.50
CA PRO A 660 17.40 7.93 27.39
C PRO A 660 17.24 9.26 28.10
N GLY A 661 16.03 9.80 28.07
CA GLY A 661 15.61 10.94 28.86
C GLY A 661 15.29 10.54 30.33
N GLN A 662 14.98 11.53 31.14
CA GLN A 662 14.73 11.31 32.57
C GLN A 662 13.56 10.34 32.83
N GLY A 663 12.50 10.40 32.04
CA GLY A 663 11.36 9.49 32.19
C GLY A 663 11.72 8.04 31.94
N LEU A 664 12.46 7.77 30.84
CA LEU A 664 12.96 6.44 30.53
C LEU A 664 13.93 5.93 31.61
N LYS A 665 14.79 6.80 32.14
CA LYS A 665 15.71 6.47 33.23
C LYS A 665 14.96 6.10 34.53
N GLN A 666 13.85 6.73 34.80
CA GLN A 666 13.02 6.42 35.96
C GLN A 666 12.23 5.11 35.81
N LEU A 667 11.85 4.75 34.57
CA LEU A 667 11.21 3.47 34.26
C LEU A 667 12.16 2.28 34.43
N TYR A 668 13.44 2.46 34.09
CA TYR A 668 14.48 1.44 34.11
C TYR A 668 15.64 1.84 35.03
N ALA A 669 15.50 1.54 36.29
CA ALA A 669 16.29 2.13 37.40
C ALA A 669 17.82 1.94 37.28
N PHE A 670 18.32 0.87 36.67
CA PHE A 670 19.76 0.53 36.75
C PHE A 670 20.53 0.71 35.44
N ASP A 671 19.89 0.42 34.28
CA ASP A 671 20.51 0.60 32.95
C ASP A 671 20.09 1.91 32.27
N SER A 672 19.44 2.75 33.03
CA SER A 672 18.83 4.00 32.58
C SER A 672 19.82 5.01 32.00
N ASN A 673 21.10 4.87 32.28
CA ASN A 673 22.14 5.74 31.74
C ASN A 673 22.78 5.19 30.46
N LYS A 674 22.46 3.94 30.08
CA LYS A 674 23.01 3.34 28.87
C LYS A 674 22.18 3.72 27.66
N THR A 675 22.86 4.22 26.66
CA THR A 675 22.32 4.45 25.34
C THR A 675 21.84 3.13 24.73
N GLN A 676 20.61 3.09 24.27
CA GLN A 676 20.05 1.95 23.54
C GLN A 676 20.43 2.06 22.06
N TYR A 677 20.68 0.95 21.38
CA TYR A 677 21.05 0.96 19.96
C TYR A 677 20.40 -0.15 19.16
N SER A 678 20.33 0.05 17.86
CA SER A 678 19.99 -0.96 16.86
C SER A 678 20.92 -0.81 15.66
N ILE A 679 21.50 -1.92 15.19
CA ILE A 679 22.25 -2.01 13.93
C ILE A 679 21.51 -3.04 13.09
N LEU A 680 21.05 -2.64 11.91
CA LEU A 680 20.24 -3.45 11.05
C LEU A 680 20.81 -3.47 9.64
N CYS A 681 20.88 -4.67 9.06
CA CYS A 681 21.17 -4.90 7.65
C CYS A 681 20.00 -5.64 7.01
N ASN A 682 19.55 -5.16 5.87
CA ASN A 682 18.49 -5.78 5.10
C ASN A 682 18.93 -5.93 3.64
N LEU A 683 18.78 -7.12 3.10
CA LEU A 683 18.98 -7.43 1.69
C LEU A 683 17.66 -7.85 1.07
N LEU A 684 17.20 -7.08 0.10
CA LEU A 684 16.00 -7.35 -0.68
C LEU A 684 16.40 -7.77 -2.10
N LEU A 685 15.96 -8.95 -2.51
CA LEU A 685 16.10 -9.44 -3.89
C LEU A 685 14.70 -9.62 -4.45
N THR A 686 14.42 -9.01 -5.60
CA THR A 686 13.10 -9.04 -6.24
C THR A 686 13.24 -9.50 -7.69
N TYR A 687 12.45 -10.53 -8.06
CA TYR A 687 12.29 -10.99 -9.44
C TYR A 687 11.01 -10.44 -10.05
#